data_71ea928e0e4510baec69659102b47cea
#
_entry.id   71ea928e0e4510baec69659102b47cea
#
_cell.length_a   1.000
_cell.length_b   1.000
_cell.length_c   1.000
_cell.angle_alpha   90.00
_cell.angle_beta   90.00
_cell.angle_gamma   90.00
#
_symmetry.space_group_name_H-M   'P 1'
#
loop_
_entity.id
_entity.type
_entity.pdbx_description
1 polymer ?
#
loop_
_entity_poly.entity_id
_entity_poly.type
_entity_poly.pdbx_seq_one_letter_code
_entity_poly.pdbx_strand_id
1 'polypeptide(L)'
;MSLTFALVGNQNCGKSTLFNYLTGSNQHVGNFPGVTVQKKEGRLLTNKDVTVIDLPGIYSLSPYTSEEIVTRDLLLRSKPDIIINVIDATNIERSLYLSLQLIELNTPMIMALNMMDELTASGGSIDIKKIEDRLTVPVVPITANSGAGVDELLSRALKTAHDKKMPERLDFCSGVTHMAIHSIAHLIEAKVRSKGLPLRFSATKLIEGDEPLVKELELTANELDIIDHVTKDLEIALDTDKEAALADMRYTYIEELCSYAIHKPQETIAQMRSVKIDHYLTHKYFAIPIFLLTIFTIFWLTFDVIGAALSDWLEIGISSVTEAADLGLTAIGLSAPIHSLIIDGIFTGVGSVLSFLPTIVTLFFFLSMLEDSGYMARIAFVMDKLLRKIGLSGSSFVPMLIGFGCSVPAIMATRTLASERDRKMTMILTPFMSCSAKLPIYGVFISAFFADNKAAVMMFLYLLGIFIAIASGLLLKTFVYNGQPVPFVMELPAYRLPTARNIMLHMWSKAKDFLYKAFTVIFVASIVIWLLQSFDTRFYMVDNPENSMLAGIGSFIAPFFAPLGFGDWRAATALVTGLTAKEVVISTLSVLMGGDGDIPGTALQSIFTPLTALSFLTFSLLYPPCIAALAAIRREMNSTTETFYIMSYQIITSWIVAFIVYNLGKILGFK
;
A
#
# COMPACT_ATOMS: atom_id res chain seq x y z
N MET A 1 33.12 29.84 4.98
CA MET A 1 32.76 28.42 4.80
C MET A 1 31.24 28.32 4.76
N SER A 2 30.69 27.72 3.72
CA SER A 2 29.22 27.49 3.67
C SER A 2 28.85 26.45 4.72
N LEU A 3 27.94 26.79 5.63
CA LEU A 3 27.43 25.88 6.63
C LEU A 3 26.25 25.08 6.07
N THR A 4 26.12 23.83 6.45
CA THR A 4 25.03 22.92 6.05
C THR A 4 24.18 22.55 7.25
N PHE A 5 22.91 22.92 7.22
CA PHE A 5 21.90 22.58 8.25
C PHE A 5 21.02 21.45 7.73
N ALA A 6 20.87 20.35 8.46
CA ALA A 6 19.97 19.25 8.13
C ALA A 6 18.72 19.30 9.02
N LEU A 7 17.54 19.49 8.44
CA LEU A 7 16.27 19.35 9.15
C LEU A 7 15.87 17.89 9.21
N VAL A 8 15.74 17.36 10.42
CA VAL A 8 15.34 15.97 10.69
C VAL A 8 14.13 15.97 11.63
N GLY A 9 13.25 15.01 11.50
CA GLY A 9 12.11 14.84 12.41
C GLY A 9 11.09 13.88 11.86
N ASN A 10 10.11 13.55 12.68
CA ASN A 10 9.04 12.61 12.34
C ASN A 10 8.13 13.16 11.22
N GLN A 11 7.32 12.30 10.66
CA GLN A 11 6.27 12.75 9.74
C GLN A 11 5.29 13.65 10.51
N ASN A 12 4.81 14.72 9.86
CA ASN A 12 3.85 15.69 10.39
C ASN A 12 4.32 16.54 11.58
N CYS A 13 5.59 16.54 11.97
CA CYS A 13 6.12 17.40 13.04
C CYS A 13 6.26 18.89 12.63
N GLY A 14 5.87 19.28 11.42
CA GLY A 14 5.98 20.65 10.90
C GLY A 14 7.33 21.00 10.28
N LYS A 15 8.17 20.00 9.96
CA LYS A 15 9.50 20.17 9.37
C LYS A 15 9.48 20.98 8.05
N SER A 16 8.62 20.61 7.11
CA SER A 16 8.51 21.31 5.83
C SER A 16 7.93 22.73 5.97
N THR A 17 7.12 22.98 7.00
CA THR A 17 6.65 24.33 7.34
C THR A 17 7.81 25.19 7.82
N LEU A 18 8.64 24.66 8.71
CA LEU A 18 9.86 25.33 9.18
C LEU A 18 10.83 25.58 8.03
N PHE A 19 11.05 24.58 7.15
CA PHE A 19 11.90 24.71 5.96
C PHE A 19 11.43 25.86 5.05
N ASN A 20 10.14 25.90 4.75
CA ASN A 20 9.55 26.97 3.92
C ASN A 20 9.69 28.35 4.58
N TYR A 21 9.55 28.43 5.89
CA TYR A 21 9.76 29.68 6.64
C TYR A 21 11.22 30.16 6.55
N LEU A 22 12.18 29.23 6.68
CA LEU A 22 13.61 29.53 6.66
C LEU A 22 14.14 29.90 5.28
N THR A 23 13.63 29.27 4.22
CA THR A 23 14.16 29.39 2.84
C THR A 23 13.30 30.23 1.89
N GLY A 24 12.03 30.46 2.23
CA GLY A 24 11.09 31.19 1.37
C GLY A 24 10.82 30.41 0.06
N SER A 25 10.69 31.17 -1.05
CA SER A 25 10.45 30.60 -2.38
C SER A 25 11.72 30.11 -3.11
N ASN A 26 12.90 30.27 -2.52
CA ASN A 26 14.19 29.90 -3.13
C ASN A 26 14.56 28.45 -2.80
N GLN A 27 13.74 27.49 -3.29
CA GLN A 27 13.94 26.07 -3.06
C GLN A 27 14.43 25.38 -4.33
N HIS A 28 15.37 24.47 -4.19
CA HIS A 28 15.77 23.52 -5.23
C HIS A 28 15.16 22.16 -4.92
N VAL A 29 14.29 21.67 -5.78
CA VAL A 29 13.64 20.36 -5.62
C VAL A 29 14.25 19.41 -6.63
N GLY A 30 14.80 18.32 -6.16
CA GLY A 30 15.38 17.24 -6.96
C GLY A 30 15.13 15.90 -6.27
N ASN A 31 15.73 14.85 -6.79
CA ASN A 31 15.75 13.55 -6.11
C ASN A 31 17.13 13.29 -5.52
N PHE A 32 17.19 12.54 -4.41
CA PHE A 32 18.46 12.04 -3.92
C PHE A 32 19.07 11.06 -4.95
N PRO A 33 20.40 11.04 -5.11
CA PRO A 33 21.05 10.17 -6.11
C PRO A 33 20.67 8.70 -5.92
N GLY A 34 20.20 8.06 -7.00
CA GLY A 34 19.89 6.63 -7.03
C GLY A 34 18.54 6.20 -6.43
N VAL A 35 17.72 7.13 -5.96
CA VAL A 35 16.41 6.84 -5.34
C VAL A 35 15.33 7.82 -5.80
N THR A 36 14.05 7.43 -5.63
CA THR A 36 12.89 8.27 -5.98
C THR A 36 12.50 9.27 -4.88
N VAL A 37 13.29 9.37 -3.82
CA VAL A 37 13.03 10.25 -2.68
C VAL A 37 13.39 11.69 -3.05
N GLN A 38 12.48 12.63 -2.78
CA GLN A 38 12.68 14.04 -3.08
C GLN A 38 13.68 14.68 -2.13
N LYS A 39 14.67 15.39 -2.68
CA LYS A 39 15.61 16.25 -1.98
C LYS A 39 15.16 17.70 -2.12
N LYS A 40 14.99 18.40 -1.00
CA LYS A 40 14.71 19.83 -0.98
C LYS A 40 15.87 20.55 -0.32
N GLU A 41 16.48 21.45 -1.05
CA GLU A 41 17.55 22.32 -0.56
C GLU A 41 17.17 23.78 -0.75
N GLY A 42 17.55 24.61 0.19
CA GLY A 42 17.34 26.05 0.11
C GLY A 42 18.42 26.83 0.86
N ARG A 43 18.63 28.07 0.47
CA ARG A 43 19.50 28.98 1.22
C ARG A 43 18.69 29.72 2.26
N LEU A 44 19.29 29.91 3.43
CA LEU A 44 18.68 30.66 4.52
C LEU A 44 18.42 32.12 4.08
N LEU A 45 17.22 32.64 4.34
CA LEU A 45 16.86 34.03 3.97
C LEU A 45 17.74 35.07 4.64
N THR A 46 18.09 34.83 5.91
CA THR A 46 18.89 35.76 6.73
C THR A 46 20.40 35.63 6.50
N ASN A 47 20.87 34.48 5.99
CA ASN A 47 22.30 34.25 5.72
C ASN A 47 22.48 33.30 4.53
N LYS A 48 22.83 33.83 3.36
CA LYS A 48 22.98 33.08 2.10
C LYS A 48 24.15 32.08 2.11
N ASP A 49 25.04 32.13 3.08
CA ASP A 49 26.17 31.19 3.23
C ASP A 49 25.75 29.90 3.95
N VAL A 50 24.49 29.82 4.41
CA VAL A 50 23.92 28.64 5.06
C VAL A 50 22.98 27.95 4.10
N THR A 51 23.23 26.68 3.84
CA THR A 51 22.35 25.78 3.07
C THR A 51 21.53 24.94 4.05
N VAL A 52 20.22 24.94 3.86
CA VAL A 52 19.28 24.11 4.65
C VAL A 52 18.81 22.96 3.78
N ILE A 53 18.88 21.74 4.29
CA ILE A 53 18.40 20.52 3.63
C ILE A 53 17.20 19.99 4.39
N ASP A 54 16.04 19.86 3.74
CA ASP A 54 14.85 19.19 4.30
C ASP A 54 14.94 17.69 4.02
N LEU A 55 15.17 16.90 5.06
CA LEU A 55 15.23 15.46 4.98
C LEU A 55 13.83 14.84 5.09
N PRO A 56 13.59 13.67 4.50
CA PRO A 56 12.32 12.96 4.65
C PRO A 56 11.93 12.76 6.11
N GLY A 57 10.63 12.74 6.38
CA GLY A 57 10.12 12.43 7.72
C GLY A 57 10.32 10.95 8.04
N ILE A 58 11.07 10.66 9.12
CA ILE A 58 11.41 9.30 9.54
C ILE A 58 11.08 9.09 11.01
N TYR A 59 10.93 7.85 11.42
CA TYR A 59 10.71 7.48 12.82
C TYR A 59 11.94 6.85 13.47
N SER A 60 12.83 6.28 12.66
CA SER A 60 14.08 5.69 13.11
C SER A 60 15.17 5.82 12.04
N LEU A 61 16.42 5.54 12.42
CA LEU A 61 17.56 5.45 11.50
C LEU A 61 17.84 3.98 11.08
N SER A 62 16.84 3.11 11.13
CA SER A 62 16.95 1.73 10.66
C SER A 62 16.68 1.65 9.15
N PRO A 63 17.38 0.79 8.38
CA PRO A 63 17.31 0.80 6.91
C PRO A 63 16.09 0.05 6.36
N TYR A 64 14.89 0.35 6.86
CA TYR A 64 13.66 -0.32 6.42
C TYR A 64 12.98 0.39 5.24
N THR A 65 13.03 1.72 5.19
CA THR A 65 12.40 2.51 4.12
C THR A 65 13.46 3.28 3.32
N SER A 66 13.13 3.65 2.08
CA SER A 66 14.01 4.48 1.24
C SER A 66 14.31 5.83 1.89
N GLU A 67 13.36 6.41 2.59
CA GLU A 67 13.49 7.66 3.32
C GLU A 67 14.47 7.56 4.48
N GLU A 68 14.40 6.46 5.25
CA GLU A 68 15.31 6.18 6.36
C GLU A 68 16.73 5.95 5.88
N ILE A 69 16.90 5.17 4.79
CA ILE A 69 18.20 4.91 4.18
C ILE A 69 18.85 6.21 3.71
N VAL A 70 18.10 7.05 2.97
CA VAL A 70 18.59 8.33 2.45
C VAL A 70 18.99 9.28 3.58
N THR A 71 18.14 9.40 4.59
CA THR A 71 18.41 10.28 5.75
C THR A 71 19.63 9.81 6.50
N ARG A 72 19.74 8.52 6.78
CA ARG A 72 20.89 7.90 7.43
C ARG A 72 22.19 8.11 6.66
N ASP A 73 22.18 7.84 5.36
CA ASP A 73 23.37 8.00 4.50
C ASP A 73 23.85 9.44 4.46
N LEU A 74 22.94 10.41 4.41
CA LEU A 74 23.30 11.82 4.46
C LEU A 74 23.91 12.19 5.83
N LEU A 75 23.30 11.77 6.92
CA LEU A 75 23.78 12.10 8.26
C LEU A 75 25.14 11.45 8.57
N LEU A 76 25.37 10.21 8.14
CA LEU A 76 26.62 9.48 8.40
C LEU A 76 27.76 9.88 7.46
N ARG A 77 27.47 10.08 6.16
CA ARG A 77 28.49 10.30 5.14
C ARG A 77 28.74 11.75 4.81
N SER A 78 27.66 12.54 4.66
CA SER A 78 27.79 13.97 4.31
C SER A 78 28.05 14.85 5.53
N LYS A 79 27.81 14.36 6.74
CA LYS A 79 28.05 15.02 8.06
C LYS A 79 27.69 16.50 8.02
N PRO A 80 26.42 16.88 8.16
CA PRO A 80 26.03 18.29 8.20
C PRO A 80 26.70 18.99 9.38
N ASP A 81 26.91 20.30 9.28
CA ASP A 81 27.51 21.11 10.36
C ASP A 81 26.63 21.15 11.61
N ILE A 82 25.30 21.01 11.43
CA ILE A 82 24.33 20.87 12.52
C ILE A 82 23.09 20.12 12.07
N ILE A 83 22.53 19.35 13.00
CA ILE A 83 21.21 18.72 12.87
C ILE A 83 20.19 19.57 13.63
N ILE A 84 19.15 20.04 12.95
CA ILE A 84 17.98 20.65 13.59
C ILE A 84 16.90 19.57 13.65
N ASN A 85 16.71 18.99 14.84
CA ASN A 85 15.69 17.98 15.07
C ASN A 85 14.36 18.65 15.41
N VAL A 86 13.38 18.54 14.51
CA VAL A 86 12.04 19.11 14.68
C VAL A 86 11.15 18.11 15.38
N ILE A 87 10.65 18.47 16.55
CA ILE A 87 9.87 17.63 17.46
C ILE A 87 8.46 18.19 17.57
N ASP A 88 7.46 17.34 17.46
CA ASP A 88 6.08 17.66 17.78
C ASP A 88 5.91 17.67 19.31
N ALA A 89 5.69 18.85 19.89
CA ALA A 89 5.51 19.01 21.34
C ALA A 89 4.22 18.36 21.86
N THR A 90 3.22 18.13 20.99
CA THR A 90 1.96 17.46 21.37
C THR A 90 2.14 15.93 21.49
N ASN A 91 3.15 15.37 20.78
CA ASN A 91 3.49 13.96 20.77
C ASN A 91 5.00 13.74 20.98
N ILE A 92 5.52 14.35 22.05
CA ILE A 92 6.97 14.43 22.29
C ILE A 92 7.60 13.05 22.55
N GLU A 93 6.94 12.15 23.26
CA GLU A 93 7.44 10.80 23.58
C GLU A 93 7.87 10.04 22.31
N ARG A 94 7.02 10.11 21.30
CA ARG A 94 7.31 9.48 20.01
C ARG A 94 8.47 10.15 19.26
N SER A 95 8.51 11.46 19.32
CA SER A 95 9.55 12.24 18.62
C SER A 95 10.92 12.04 19.27
N LEU A 96 10.97 11.83 20.58
CA LEU A 96 12.20 11.60 21.32
C LEU A 96 12.88 10.26 20.96
N TYR A 97 12.15 9.27 20.46
CA TYR A 97 12.74 8.00 20.01
C TYR A 97 13.78 8.22 18.89
N LEU A 98 13.44 9.01 17.88
CA LEU A 98 14.38 9.42 16.84
C LEU A 98 15.49 10.31 17.42
N SER A 99 15.17 11.21 18.34
CA SER A 99 16.13 12.13 18.96
C SER A 99 17.25 11.40 19.67
N LEU A 100 16.95 10.32 20.40
CA LEU A 100 17.98 9.49 21.05
C LEU A 100 18.92 8.84 20.03
N GLN A 101 18.42 8.40 18.89
CA GLN A 101 19.26 7.84 17.82
C GLN A 101 20.12 8.92 17.14
N LEU A 102 19.60 10.14 16.99
CA LEU A 102 20.36 11.28 16.46
C LEU A 102 21.50 11.71 17.39
N ILE A 103 21.27 11.67 18.71
CA ILE A 103 22.32 11.92 19.71
C ILE A 103 23.44 10.89 19.61
N GLU A 104 23.13 9.61 19.36
CA GLU A 104 24.11 8.54 19.16
C GLU A 104 25.01 8.77 17.92
N LEU A 105 24.61 9.64 16.96
CA LEU A 105 25.44 10.00 15.80
C LEU A 105 26.63 10.91 16.16
N ASN A 106 26.62 11.52 17.34
CA ASN A 106 27.67 12.42 17.80
C ASN A 106 27.96 13.55 16.79
N THR A 107 26.91 14.21 16.32
CA THR A 107 26.94 15.38 15.41
C THR A 107 26.35 16.58 16.15
N PRO A 108 26.83 17.83 15.94
CA PRO A 108 26.21 19.01 16.54
C PRO A 108 24.73 19.05 16.28
N MET A 109 23.92 19.23 17.32
CA MET A 109 22.47 19.10 17.21
C MET A 109 21.76 20.15 18.09
N ILE A 110 20.58 20.57 17.61
CA ILE A 110 19.63 21.41 18.36
C ILE A 110 18.23 20.84 18.18
N MET A 111 17.42 20.89 19.22
CA MET A 111 16.02 20.44 19.18
C MET A 111 15.09 21.65 19.04
N ALA A 112 14.19 21.59 18.07
CA ALA A 112 13.13 22.56 17.85
C ALA A 112 11.79 21.95 18.27
N LEU A 113 11.27 22.33 19.45
CA LEU A 113 9.95 21.90 19.94
C LEU A 113 8.89 22.71 19.21
N ASN A 114 8.27 22.14 18.22
CA ASN A 114 7.23 22.77 17.40
C ASN A 114 5.83 22.50 17.94
N MET A 115 4.82 23.25 17.48
CA MET A 115 3.43 23.16 17.91
C MET A 115 3.21 23.52 19.40
N MET A 116 4.04 24.44 19.91
CA MET A 116 3.93 24.90 21.31
C MET A 116 2.61 25.64 21.58
N ASP A 117 2.02 26.26 20.58
CA ASP A 117 0.70 26.88 20.63
C ASP A 117 -0.40 25.83 20.87
N GLU A 118 -0.37 24.69 20.17
CA GLU A 118 -1.32 23.59 20.34
C GLU A 118 -1.18 22.94 21.73
N LEU A 119 0.05 22.70 22.18
CA LEU A 119 0.32 22.16 23.51
C LEU A 119 -0.23 23.08 24.60
N THR A 120 0.07 24.38 24.52
CA THR A 120 -0.39 25.38 25.51
C THR A 120 -1.92 25.52 25.47
N ALA A 121 -2.53 25.53 24.29
CA ALA A 121 -3.99 25.57 24.13
C ALA A 121 -4.68 24.35 24.74
N SER A 122 -4.03 23.20 24.78
CA SER A 122 -4.53 21.99 25.44
C SER A 122 -4.28 21.94 26.96
N GLY A 123 -3.61 22.96 27.53
CA GLY A 123 -3.28 23.03 28.96
C GLY A 123 -2.03 22.24 29.35
N GLY A 124 -1.26 21.76 28.38
CA GLY A 124 0.03 21.12 28.62
C GLY A 124 1.16 22.10 28.80
N SER A 125 2.24 21.71 29.49
CA SER A 125 3.47 22.48 29.61
C SER A 125 4.70 21.57 29.64
N ILE A 126 5.81 22.11 29.14
CA ILE A 126 7.09 21.39 29.06
C ILE A 126 8.15 22.25 29.76
N ASP A 127 8.89 21.65 30.69
CA ASP A 127 10.07 22.28 31.31
C ASP A 127 11.29 22.04 30.39
N ILE A 128 11.58 23.08 29.59
CA ILE A 128 12.63 23.03 28.56
C ILE A 128 14.00 22.77 29.18
N LYS A 129 14.29 23.40 30.34
CA LYS A 129 15.59 23.25 31.02
C LYS A 129 15.84 21.80 31.44
N LYS A 130 14.82 21.14 31.98
CA LYS A 130 14.95 19.75 32.38
C LYS A 130 15.25 18.84 31.20
N ILE A 131 14.69 19.12 30.01
CA ILE A 131 14.97 18.35 28.78
C ILE A 131 16.40 18.65 28.30
N GLU A 132 16.81 19.95 28.27
CA GLU A 132 18.18 20.33 27.90
C GLU A 132 19.22 19.66 28.81
N ASP A 133 19.01 19.68 30.13
CA ASP A 133 19.96 19.13 31.12
C ASP A 133 20.07 17.60 30.98
N ARG A 134 18.97 16.91 30.71
CA ARG A 134 18.96 15.45 30.59
C ARG A 134 19.46 14.94 29.24
N LEU A 135 19.17 15.65 28.16
CA LEU A 135 19.58 15.26 26.79
C LEU A 135 20.89 15.92 26.35
N THR A 136 21.42 16.89 27.13
CA THR A 136 22.65 17.63 26.82
C THR A 136 22.66 18.34 25.47
N VAL A 137 21.47 18.62 24.92
CA VAL A 137 21.22 19.23 23.62
C VAL A 137 20.40 20.50 23.82
N PRO A 138 20.76 21.65 23.20
CA PRO A 138 19.95 22.85 23.25
C PRO A 138 18.54 22.62 22.72
N VAL A 139 17.52 23.12 23.42
CA VAL A 139 16.11 22.97 23.07
C VAL A 139 15.47 24.35 22.92
N VAL A 140 14.77 24.57 21.80
CA VAL A 140 14.11 25.85 21.52
C VAL A 140 12.64 25.61 21.21
N PRO A 141 11.71 26.24 21.97
CA PRO A 141 10.29 26.18 21.67
C PRO A 141 9.97 27.05 20.45
N ILE A 142 9.23 26.51 19.49
CA ILE A 142 8.84 27.23 18.28
C ILE A 142 7.37 26.98 17.92
N THR A 143 6.83 27.87 17.09
CA THR A 143 5.60 27.67 16.34
C THR A 143 5.88 27.98 14.87
N ALA A 144 6.18 26.96 14.08
CA ALA A 144 6.64 27.13 12.71
C ALA A 144 5.65 27.87 11.80
N ASN A 145 4.34 27.75 12.06
CA ASN A 145 3.29 28.44 11.28
C ASN A 145 3.30 29.96 11.47
N SER A 146 3.56 30.43 12.68
CA SER A 146 3.61 31.88 13.01
C SER A 146 5.03 32.47 12.99
N GLY A 147 6.07 31.61 12.95
CA GLY A 147 7.46 32.02 13.04
C GLY A 147 7.93 32.33 14.46
N ALA A 148 7.08 32.16 15.48
CA ALA A 148 7.47 32.42 16.86
C ALA A 148 8.61 31.48 17.28
N GLY A 149 9.66 32.04 17.91
CA GLY A 149 10.84 31.30 18.38
C GLY A 149 11.86 30.93 17.30
N VAL A 150 11.57 31.15 16.02
CA VAL A 150 12.46 30.71 14.91
C VAL A 150 13.77 31.53 14.89
N ASP A 151 13.74 32.82 15.21
CA ASP A 151 14.95 33.65 15.27
C ASP A 151 15.88 33.19 16.38
N GLU A 152 15.35 32.82 17.55
CA GLU A 152 16.12 32.22 18.64
C GLU A 152 16.72 30.87 18.22
N LEU A 153 15.93 30.02 17.56
CA LEU A 153 16.39 28.74 17.00
C LEU A 153 17.60 28.96 16.08
N LEU A 154 17.50 29.90 15.14
CA LEU A 154 18.59 30.21 14.21
C LEU A 154 19.84 30.73 14.90
N SER A 155 19.71 31.66 15.87
CA SER A 155 20.84 32.20 16.58
C SER A 155 21.57 31.12 17.39
N ARG A 156 20.85 30.27 18.10
CA ARG A 156 21.41 29.13 18.84
C ARG A 156 22.00 28.07 17.90
N ALA A 157 21.36 27.78 16.76
CA ALA A 157 21.85 26.83 15.76
C ALA A 157 23.18 27.29 15.16
N LEU A 158 23.30 28.56 14.76
CA LEU A 158 24.54 29.12 14.23
C LEU A 158 25.68 29.08 15.28
N LYS A 159 25.38 29.39 16.54
CA LYS A 159 26.35 29.28 17.63
C LYS A 159 26.80 27.83 17.84
N THR A 160 25.88 26.86 17.91
CA THR A 160 26.17 25.43 18.10
C THR A 160 27.01 24.88 16.94
N ALA A 161 26.70 25.27 15.69
CA ALA A 161 27.46 24.88 14.51
C ALA A 161 28.88 25.47 14.51
N HIS A 162 29.04 26.76 14.91
CA HIS A 162 30.33 27.42 14.98
C HIS A 162 31.21 26.84 16.09
N ASP A 163 30.64 26.62 17.27
CA ASP A 163 31.33 26.05 18.43
C ASP A 163 31.61 24.55 18.29
N LYS A 164 31.02 23.90 17.28
CA LYS A 164 31.06 22.44 17.05
C LYS A 164 30.74 21.64 18.32
N LYS A 165 29.78 22.13 19.10
CA LYS A 165 29.41 21.51 20.36
C LYS A 165 28.65 20.20 20.07
N MET A 166 29.29 19.07 20.36
CA MET A 166 28.69 17.75 20.26
C MET A 166 27.79 17.47 21.46
N PRO A 167 26.72 16.67 21.31
CA PRO A 167 25.97 16.11 22.44
C PRO A 167 26.91 15.31 23.36
N GLU A 168 26.71 15.40 24.66
CA GLU A 168 27.43 14.51 25.59
C GLU A 168 26.93 13.07 25.42
N ARG A 169 27.79 12.11 25.72
CA ARG A 169 27.43 10.69 25.66
C ARG A 169 26.38 10.39 26.72
N LEU A 170 25.17 10.06 26.25
CA LEU A 170 24.09 9.61 27.13
C LEU A 170 24.20 8.11 27.36
N ASP A 171 24.20 7.69 28.60
CA ASP A 171 24.14 6.30 29.00
C ASP A 171 22.76 5.99 29.61
N PHE A 172 21.81 5.64 28.71
CA PHE A 172 20.43 5.36 29.07
C PHE A 172 20.08 3.87 29.04
N CYS A 173 21.11 3.01 29.02
CA CYS A 173 20.93 1.57 29.09
C CYS A 173 21.38 1.01 30.46
N SER A 174 20.73 -0.03 30.91
CA SER A 174 21.04 -0.72 32.17
C SER A 174 21.02 -2.24 32.00
N GLY A 175 21.57 -2.96 32.96
CA GLY A 175 21.49 -4.41 33.00
C GLY A 175 22.11 -5.13 31.80
N VAL A 176 21.42 -6.14 31.28
CA VAL A 176 21.90 -7.03 30.21
C VAL A 176 22.07 -6.27 28.90
N THR A 177 21.17 -5.32 28.59
CA THR A 177 21.25 -4.52 27.37
C THR A 177 22.51 -3.64 27.36
N HIS A 178 22.89 -3.08 28.50
CA HIS A 178 24.14 -2.31 28.62
C HIS A 178 25.35 -3.19 28.33
N MET A 179 25.41 -4.38 28.93
CA MET A 179 26.51 -5.32 28.71
C MET A 179 26.62 -5.75 27.25
N ALA A 180 25.49 -6.03 26.60
CA ALA A 180 25.47 -6.41 25.19
C ALA A 180 26.02 -5.30 24.28
N ILE A 181 25.52 -4.06 24.45
CA ILE A 181 25.98 -2.90 23.66
C ILE A 181 27.48 -2.66 23.91
N HIS A 182 27.94 -2.76 25.15
CA HIS A 182 29.34 -2.51 25.50
C HIS A 182 30.27 -3.57 24.92
N SER A 183 29.89 -4.85 25.02
CA SER A 183 30.67 -5.97 24.47
C SER A 183 30.85 -5.84 22.96
N ILE A 184 29.75 -5.54 22.23
CA ILE A 184 29.83 -5.35 20.78
C ILE A 184 30.61 -4.09 20.44
N ALA A 185 30.44 -2.98 21.18
CA ALA A 185 31.19 -1.76 20.95
C ALA A 185 32.71 -2.00 21.07
N HIS A 186 33.17 -2.74 22.09
CA HIS A 186 34.58 -3.11 22.21
C HIS A 186 35.08 -3.96 21.05
N LEU A 187 34.25 -4.93 20.60
CA LEU A 187 34.61 -5.81 19.48
C LEU A 187 34.87 -5.04 18.18
N ILE A 188 34.04 -4.01 17.91
CA ILE A 188 34.06 -3.30 16.62
C ILE A 188 34.87 -1.98 16.65
N GLU A 189 35.38 -1.56 17.81
CA GLU A 189 35.96 -0.22 18.01
C GLU A 189 37.01 0.16 16.96
N ALA A 190 37.96 -0.73 16.67
CA ALA A 190 39.02 -0.48 15.70
C ALA A 190 38.48 -0.24 14.28
N LYS A 191 37.50 -1.03 13.85
CA LYS A 191 36.88 -0.95 12.52
C LYS A 191 36.02 0.32 12.38
N VAL A 192 35.22 0.61 13.39
CA VAL A 192 34.35 1.79 13.43
C VAL A 192 35.18 3.06 13.37
N ARG A 193 36.28 3.13 14.14
CA ARG A 193 37.21 4.29 14.10
C ARG A 193 37.87 4.46 12.72
N SER A 194 38.28 3.37 12.07
CA SER A 194 38.92 3.43 10.75
C SER A 194 37.96 3.96 9.67
N LYS A 195 36.65 3.68 9.79
CA LYS A 195 35.61 4.13 8.86
C LYS A 195 35.00 5.49 9.30
N GLY A 196 35.37 6.02 10.45
CA GLY A 196 34.87 7.30 10.99
C GLY A 196 33.39 7.29 11.36
N LEU A 197 32.86 6.14 11.77
CA LEU A 197 31.48 5.95 12.17
C LEU A 197 31.29 6.14 13.70
N PRO A 198 30.08 6.47 14.18
CA PRO A 198 29.79 6.60 15.62
C PRO A 198 29.73 5.21 16.28
N LEU A 199 30.52 5.00 17.34
CA LEU A 199 30.72 3.67 17.95
C LEU A 199 29.42 3.11 18.56
N ARG A 200 28.71 3.89 19.37
CA ARG A 200 27.49 3.43 20.04
C ARG A 200 26.37 3.15 19.05
N PHE A 201 26.16 4.07 18.11
CA PHE A 201 25.21 3.86 17.00
C PHE A 201 25.51 2.56 16.25
N SER A 202 26.79 2.31 15.92
CA SER A 202 27.18 1.09 15.19
C SER A 202 26.91 -0.17 16.02
N ALA A 203 27.19 -0.15 17.34
CA ALA A 203 26.93 -1.30 18.21
C ALA A 203 25.43 -1.61 18.32
N THR A 204 24.59 -0.59 18.55
CA THR A 204 23.13 -0.78 18.62
C THR A 204 22.55 -1.28 17.31
N LYS A 205 23.03 -0.78 16.16
CA LYS A 205 22.58 -1.22 14.83
C LYS A 205 23.00 -2.66 14.50
N LEU A 206 24.16 -3.11 14.96
CA LEU A 206 24.57 -4.51 14.79
C LEU A 206 23.70 -5.46 15.62
N ILE A 207 23.28 -5.07 16.83
CA ILE A 207 22.28 -5.83 17.59
C ILE A 207 20.96 -5.91 16.83
N GLU A 208 20.50 -4.81 16.24
CA GLU A 208 19.29 -4.77 15.40
C GLU A 208 19.42 -5.61 14.12
N GLY A 209 20.64 -6.07 13.75
CA GLY A 209 20.87 -6.90 12.55
C GLY A 209 20.99 -6.08 11.25
N ASP A 210 21.58 -4.89 11.32
CA ASP A 210 21.76 -3.96 10.20
C ASP A 210 22.73 -4.52 9.15
N GLU A 211 22.23 -5.20 8.11
CA GLU A 211 23.04 -5.80 7.06
C GLU A 211 23.93 -4.79 6.27
N PRO A 212 23.46 -3.58 5.91
CA PRO A 212 24.31 -2.56 5.29
C PRO A 212 25.54 -2.24 6.13
N LEU A 213 25.38 -2.11 7.45
CA LEU A 213 26.48 -1.80 8.35
C LEU A 213 27.46 -2.98 8.52
N VAL A 214 26.94 -4.22 8.56
CA VAL A 214 27.77 -5.45 8.56
C VAL A 214 28.70 -5.46 7.36
N LYS A 215 28.18 -5.16 6.16
CA LYS A 215 28.97 -5.09 4.93
C LYS A 215 29.98 -3.95 4.94
N GLU A 216 29.59 -2.78 5.45
CA GLU A 216 30.45 -1.59 5.51
C GLU A 216 31.63 -1.78 6.48
N LEU A 217 31.42 -2.45 7.59
CA LEU A 217 32.46 -2.76 8.59
C LEU A 217 33.33 -3.97 8.20
N GLU A 218 33.00 -4.69 7.14
CA GLU A 218 33.74 -5.87 6.67
C GLU A 218 34.01 -6.86 7.82
N LEU A 219 32.93 -7.23 8.55
CA LEU A 219 33.03 -8.09 9.72
C LEU A 219 33.43 -9.52 9.31
N THR A 220 34.34 -10.13 10.07
CA THR A 220 34.76 -11.52 9.88
C THR A 220 33.70 -12.49 10.39
N ALA A 221 33.77 -13.76 9.95
CA ALA A 221 32.84 -14.80 10.41
C ALA A 221 32.87 -14.98 11.95
N ASN A 222 34.05 -14.86 12.57
CA ASN A 222 34.17 -14.95 14.04
C ASN A 222 33.50 -13.76 14.76
N GLU A 223 33.66 -12.55 14.22
CA GLU A 223 33.01 -11.36 14.80
C GLU A 223 31.49 -11.44 14.68
N LEU A 224 30.98 -11.93 13.56
CA LEU A 224 29.55 -12.17 13.35
C LEU A 224 29.00 -13.23 14.33
N ASP A 225 29.75 -14.30 14.56
CA ASP A 225 29.38 -15.36 15.50
C ASP A 225 29.31 -14.82 16.95
N ILE A 226 30.30 -14.00 17.36
CA ILE A 226 30.28 -13.34 18.68
C ILE A 226 29.07 -12.40 18.81
N ILE A 227 28.77 -11.60 17.78
CA ILE A 227 27.61 -10.69 17.78
C ILE A 227 26.32 -11.49 17.90
N ASP A 228 26.19 -12.61 17.17
CA ASP A 228 25.03 -13.48 17.21
C ASP A 228 24.85 -14.13 18.61
N HIS A 229 25.94 -14.59 19.24
CA HIS A 229 25.91 -15.11 20.62
C HIS A 229 25.45 -14.05 21.62
N VAL A 230 26.07 -12.87 21.62
CA VAL A 230 25.70 -11.77 22.53
C VAL A 230 24.24 -11.36 22.33
N THR A 231 23.77 -11.36 21.08
CA THR A 231 22.39 -11.02 20.76
C THR A 231 21.41 -12.09 21.24
N LYS A 232 21.72 -13.37 21.07
CA LYS A 232 20.92 -14.49 21.60
C LYS A 232 20.85 -14.50 23.11
N ASP A 233 21.97 -14.24 23.79
CA ASP A 233 21.99 -14.13 25.25
C ASP A 233 21.09 -12.99 25.74
N LEU A 234 21.07 -11.87 25.02
CA LEU A 234 20.16 -10.75 25.29
C LEU A 234 18.68 -11.16 25.13
N GLU A 235 18.34 -11.84 24.04
CA GLU A 235 16.97 -12.31 23.76
C GLU A 235 16.48 -13.31 24.82
N ILE A 236 17.35 -14.25 25.22
CA ILE A 236 17.03 -15.24 26.26
C ILE A 236 16.85 -14.57 27.62
N ALA A 237 17.73 -13.62 27.97
CA ALA A 237 17.68 -12.98 29.29
C ALA A 237 16.46 -12.06 29.46
N LEU A 238 15.94 -11.46 28.38
CA LEU A 238 14.81 -10.54 28.41
C LEU A 238 13.49 -11.19 27.94
N ASP A 239 13.52 -12.45 27.49
CA ASP A 239 12.36 -13.17 26.92
C ASP A 239 11.65 -12.37 25.81
N THR A 240 12.44 -11.66 25.00
CA THR A 240 11.94 -10.80 23.91
C THR A 240 12.94 -10.77 22.76
N ASP A 241 12.48 -10.36 21.58
CA ASP A 241 13.39 -10.17 20.43
C ASP A 241 14.33 -8.97 20.63
N LYS A 242 15.47 -8.99 19.96
CA LYS A 242 16.53 -7.98 20.04
C LYS A 242 16.06 -6.56 19.71
N GLU A 243 15.14 -6.42 18.74
CA GLU A 243 14.61 -5.13 18.31
C GLU A 243 13.68 -4.55 19.39
N ALA A 244 12.83 -5.39 19.98
CA ALA A 244 11.96 -5.01 21.08
C ALA A 244 12.76 -4.67 22.34
N ALA A 245 13.83 -5.40 22.66
CA ALA A 245 14.71 -5.12 23.79
C ALA A 245 15.34 -3.72 23.71
N LEU A 246 15.84 -3.33 22.53
CA LEU A 246 16.41 -2.01 22.32
C LEU A 246 15.34 -0.90 22.28
N ALA A 247 14.15 -1.22 21.75
CA ALA A 247 13.03 -0.27 21.76
C ALA A 247 12.55 -0.02 23.19
N ASP A 248 12.37 -1.06 23.99
CA ASP A 248 11.95 -0.98 25.39
C ASP A 248 12.94 -0.14 26.23
N MET A 249 14.23 -0.37 26.06
CA MET A 249 15.28 0.43 26.67
C MET A 249 15.13 1.92 26.37
N ARG A 250 14.89 2.29 25.10
CA ARG A 250 14.72 3.70 24.70
C ARG A 250 13.42 4.28 25.25
N TYR A 251 12.32 3.52 25.18
CA TYR A 251 11.03 3.99 25.70
C TYR A 251 11.02 4.16 27.22
N THR A 252 11.65 3.25 27.97
CA THR A 252 11.79 3.39 29.43
C THR A 252 12.48 4.72 29.79
N TYR A 253 13.58 5.04 29.10
CA TYR A 253 14.26 6.33 29.33
C TYR A 253 13.40 7.54 28.94
N ILE A 254 12.66 7.44 27.82
CA ILE A 254 11.75 8.49 27.36
C ILE A 254 10.62 8.70 28.36
N GLU A 255 10.03 7.65 28.89
CA GLU A 255 8.96 7.71 29.90
C GLU A 255 9.45 8.39 31.18
N GLU A 256 10.65 8.03 31.67
CA GLU A 256 11.28 8.69 32.83
C GLU A 256 11.49 10.19 32.55
N LEU A 257 12.06 10.54 31.40
CA LEU A 257 12.28 11.94 31.02
C LEU A 257 10.96 12.71 30.92
N CYS A 258 9.96 12.15 30.26
CA CYS A 258 8.66 12.80 30.07
C CYS A 258 7.90 12.94 31.38
N SER A 259 7.94 11.96 32.27
CA SER A 259 7.32 12.04 33.61
C SER A 259 7.94 13.14 34.46
N TYR A 260 9.24 13.42 34.28
CA TYR A 260 9.98 14.46 35.02
C TYR A 260 9.82 15.86 34.45
N ALA A 261 9.72 16.00 33.11
CA ALA A 261 9.81 17.30 32.43
C ALA A 261 8.48 17.78 31.84
N ILE A 262 7.45 16.92 31.73
CA ILE A 262 6.22 17.25 31.02
C ILE A 262 5.03 17.19 31.96
N HIS A 263 4.26 18.26 32.01
CA HIS A 263 2.91 18.24 32.56
C HIS A 263 1.96 17.97 31.42
N LYS A 264 1.50 16.70 31.34
CA LYS A 264 0.53 16.28 30.30
C LYS A 264 -0.77 17.07 30.48
N PRO A 265 -1.38 17.55 29.38
CA PRO A 265 -2.72 18.08 29.44
C PRO A 265 -3.67 17.00 29.95
N GLN A 266 -4.75 17.41 30.62
CA GLN A 266 -5.84 16.45 30.92
C GLN A 266 -6.29 15.83 29.61
N GLU A 267 -6.43 14.49 29.60
CA GLU A 267 -6.89 13.76 28.42
C GLU A 267 -8.13 14.43 27.86
N THR A 268 -8.09 14.81 26.58
CA THR A 268 -9.25 15.42 25.94
C THR A 268 -10.39 14.41 25.92
N ILE A 269 -11.63 14.91 26.05
CA ILE A 269 -12.85 14.06 25.98
C ILE A 269 -12.84 13.20 24.70
N ALA A 270 -12.23 13.70 23.62
CA ALA A 270 -12.07 12.97 22.37
C ALA A 270 -11.10 11.78 22.51
N GLN A 271 -9.98 11.95 23.22
CA GLN A 271 -9.03 10.85 23.49
C GLN A 271 -9.64 9.78 24.38
N MET A 272 -10.33 10.18 25.48
CA MET A 272 -11.05 9.24 26.35
C MET A 272 -12.14 8.45 25.60
N ARG A 273 -12.86 9.11 24.67
CA ARG A 273 -13.82 8.41 23.80
C ARG A 273 -13.14 7.44 22.86
N SER A 274 -12.00 7.84 22.26
CA SER A 274 -11.23 6.96 21.37
C SER A 274 -10.75 5.70 22.10
N VAL A 275 -10.20 5.83 23.31
CA VAL A 275 -9.76 4.68 24.12
C VAL A 275 -10.92 3.74 24.45
N LYS A 276 -12.10 4.29 24.80
CA LYS A 276 -13.30 3.46 25.05
C LYS A 276 -13.77 2.71 23.80
N ILE A 277 -13.74 3.34 22.63
CA ILE A 277 -14.13 2.71 21.37
C ILE A 277 -13.08 1.65 20.98
N ASP A 278 -11.79 1.94 21.13
CA ASP A 278 -10.70 1.03 20.83
C ASP A 278 -10.76 -0.24 21.67
N HIS A 279 -11.23 -0.15 22.93
CA HIS A 279 -11.44 -1.34 23.78
C HIS A 279 -12.31 -2.42 23.10
N TYR A 280 -13.30 -2.02 22.29
CA TYR A 280 -14.15 -2.95 21.54
C TYR A 280 -13.59 -3.26 20.14
N LEU A 281 -13.10 -2.24 19.42
CA LEU A 281 -12.70 -2.37 18.02
C LEU A 281 -11.33 -3.05 17.85
N THR A 282 -10.47 -3.01 18.87
CA THR A 282 -9.18 -3.73 18.87
C THR A 282 -9.17 -4.97 19.77
N HIS A 283 -10.34 -5.33 20.33
CA HIS A 283 -10.46 -6.48 21.22
C HIS A 283 -10.15 -7.80 20.50
N LYS A 284 -9.40 -8.68 21.15
CA LYS A 284 -8.92 -9.97 20.59
C LYS A 284 -9.99 -10.82 19.89
N TYR A 285 -11.24 -10.81 20.38
CA TYR A 285 -12.34 -11.61 19.84
C TYR A 285 -13.35 -10.78 19.02
N PHE A 286 -13.60 -9.53 19.38
CA PHE A 286 -14.63 -8.70 18.74
C PHE A 286 -14.14 -7.92 17.52
N ALA A 287 -12.82 -7.65 17.41
CA ALA A 287 -12.29 -6.85 16.32
C ALA A 287 -12.63 -7.42 14.93
N ILE A 288 -12.41 -8.72 14.72
CA ILE A 288 -12.66 -9.37 13.42
C ILE A 288 -14.16 -9.43 13.09
N PRO A 289 -15.07 -9.89 13.98
CA PRO A 289 -16.51 -9.86 13.71
C PRO A 289 -17.06 -8.46 13.41
N ILE A 290 -16.69 -7.44 14.19
CA ILE A 290 -17.12 -6.06 13.96
C ILE A 290 -16.61 -5.57 12.61
N PHE A 291 -15.37 -5.85 12.29
CA PHE A 291 -14.78 -5.52 11.00
C PHE A 291 -15.54 -6.18 9.83
N LEU A 292 -15.81 -7.48 9.91
CA LEU A 292 -16.54 -8.20 8.87
C LEU A 292 -17.96 -7.62 8.69
N LEU A 293 -18.64 -7.27 9.79
CA LEU A 293 -19.95 -6.61 9.73
C LEU A 293 -19.87 -5.26 9.05
N THR A 294 -18.89 -4.44 9.39
CA THR A 294 -18.68 -3.10 8.79
C THR A 294 -18.45 -3.21 7.29
N ILE A 295 -17.56 -4.11 6.86
CA ILE A 295 -17.25 -4.32 5.44
C ILE A 295 -18.44 -4.92 4.69
N PHE A 296 -19.15 -5.88 5.30
CA PHE A 296 -20.37 -6.43 4.72
C PHE A 296 -21.41 -5.33 4.49
N THR A 297 -21.62 -4.45 5.47
CA THR A 297 -22.56 -3.32 5.36
C THR A 297 -22.16 -2.37 4.23
N ILE A 298 -20.86 -2.04 4.13
CA ILE A 298 -20.35 -1.16 3.07
C ILE A 298 -20.54 -1.80 1.69
N PHE A 299 -20.21 -3.08 1.53
CA PHE A 299 -20.37 -3.77 0.26
C PHE A 299 -21.85 -3.92 -0.12
N TRP A 300 -22.69 -4.25 0.83
CA TRP A 300 -24.14 -4.32 0.61
C TRP A 300 -24.71 -2.97 0.15
N LEU A 301 -24.37 -1.88 0.86
CA LEU A 301 -24.80 -0.54 0.44
C LEU A 301 -24.24 -0.13 -0.93
N THR A 302 -23.00 -0.52 -1.23
CA THR A 302 -22.33 -0.16 -2.50
C THR A 302 -22.88 -0.96 -3.68
N PHE A 303 -23.02 -2.28 -3.56
CA PHE A 303 -23.31 -3.14 -4.70
C PHE A 303 -24.80 -3.48 -4.86
N ASP A 304 -25.59 -3.50 -3.76
CA ASP A 304 -26.99 -3.88 -3.84
C ASP A 304 -27.96 -2.71 -3.67
N VAL A 305 -27.58 -1.63 -2.98
CA VAL A 305 -28.52 -0.55 -2.66
C VAL A 305 -28.21 0.73 -3.45
N ILE A 306 -27.18 1.46 -3.05
CA ILE A 306 -26.89 2.80 -3.60
C ILE A 306 -26.22 2.72 -4.96
N GLY A 307 -25.14 1.95 -5.04
CA GLY A 307 -24.37 1.84 -6.28
C GLY A 307 -25.15 1.16 -7.39
N ALA A 308 -25.89 0.08 -7.09
CA ALA A 308 -26.78 -0.57 -8.05
C ALA A 308 -27.83 0.39 -8.60
N ALA A 309 -28.62 1.04 -7.74
CA ALA A 309 -29.68 1.96 -8.18
C ALA A 309 -29.13 3.11 -9.04
N LEU A 310 -27.98 3.68 -8.69
CA LEU A 310 -27.36 4.75 -9.48
C LEU A 310 -26.78 4.23 -10.80
N SER A 311 -26.25 2.98 -10.82
CA SER A 311 -25.77 2.34 -12.04
C SER A 311 -26.90 2.02 -13.00
N ASP A 312 -28.03 1.51 -12.51
CA ASP A 312 -29.23 1.23 -13.33
C ASP A 312 -29.75 2.52 -13.98
N TRP A 313 -29.80 3.64 -13.24
CA TRP A 313 -30.21 4.91 -13.81
C TRP A 313 -29.26 5.41 -14.91
N LEU A 314 -27.96 5.24 -14.69
CA LEU A 314 -26.96 5.62 -15.69
C LEU A 314 -27.02 4.73 -16.92
N GLU A 315 -27.25 3.42 -16.75
CA GLU A 315 -27.41 2.45 -17.83
C GLU A 315 -28.62 2.78 -18.71
N ILE A 316 -29.78 3.13 -18.10
CA ILE A 316 -30.95 3.63 -18.85
C ILE A 316 -30.59 4.89 -19.65
N GLY A 317 -29.82 5.81 -19.07
CA GLY A 317 -29.35 6.99 -19.77
C GLY A 317 -28.41 6.68 -20.95
N ILE A 318 -27.46 5.77 -20.74
CA ILE A 318 -26.53 5.34 -21.79
C ILE A 318 -27.27 4.61 -22.92
N SER A 319 -28.19 3.69 -22.60
CA SER A 319 -28.99 2.97 -23.60
C SER A 319 -29.84 3.91 -24.44
N SER A 320 -30.50 4.89 -23.80
CA SER A 320 -31.28 5.91 -24.51
C SER A 320 -30.41 6.74 -25.49
N VAL A 321 -29.20 7.10 -25.08
CA VAL A 321 -28.26 7.82 -25.95
C VAL A 321 -27.76 6.92 -27.08
N THR A 322 -27.51 5.64 -26.80
CA THR A 322 -27.09 4.65 -27.81
C THR A 322 -28.20 4.42 -28.85
N GLU A 323 -29.45 4.25 -28.43
CA GLU A 323 -30.60 4.12 -29.33
C GLU A 323 -30.80 5.38 -30.19
N ALA A 324 -30.68 6.56 -29.60
CA ALA A 324 -30.78 7.81 -30.37
C ALA A 324 -29.65 7.95 -31.39
N ALA A 325 -28.44 7.53 -31.03
CA ALA A 325 -27.30 7.48 -31.95
C ALA A 325 -27.53 6.47 -33.08
N ASP A 326 -28.04 5.28 -32.78
CA ASP A 326 -28.36 4.21 -33.72
C ASP A 326 -29.38 4.68 -34.78
N LEU A 327 -30.48 5.30 -34.33
CA LEU A 327 -31.50 5.87 -35.20
C LEU A 327 -30.92 7.00 -36.06
N GLY A 328 -30.08 7.86 -35.50
CA GLY A 328 -29.42 8.96 -36.22
C GLY A 328 -28.46 8.46 -37.31
N LEU A 329 -27.63 7.48 -37.00
CA LEU A 329 -26.66 6.90 -37.93
C LEU A 329 -27.35 6.11 -39.04
N THR A 330 -28.43 5.38 -38.72
CA THR A 330 -29.27 4.69 -39.69
C THR A 330 -29.94 5.69 -40.65
N ALA A 331 -30.44 6.82 -40.15
CA ALA A 331 -31.06 7.86 -40.99
C ALA A 331 -30.07 8.55 -41.97
N ILE A 332 -28.78 8.62 -41.60
CA ILE A 332 -27.71 9.15 -42.44
C ILE A 332 -27.26 8.15 -43.50
N GLY A 333 -27.61 6.85 -43.35
CA GLY A 333 -27.27 5.80 -44.34
C GLY A 333 -25.79 5.41 -44.32
N LEU A 334 -25.15 5.38 -43.14
CA LEU A 334 -23.76 4.97 -43.00
C LEU A 334 -23.56 3.47 -43.37
N SER A 335 -22.36 3.15 -43.87
CA SER A 335 -22.00 1.77 -44.17
C SER A 335 -22.02 0.88 -42.92
N ALA A 336 -22.47 -0.38 -43.06
CA ALA A 336 -22.61 -1.32 -41.94
C ALA A 336 -21.34 -1.43 -41.03
N PRO A 337 -20.11 -1.46 -41.59
CA PRO A 337 -18.92 -1.54 -40.71
C PRO A 337 -18.72 -0.29 -39.84
N ILE A 338 -18.99 0.92 -40.37
CA ILE A 338 -18.84 2.16 -39.62
C ILE A 338 -19.94 2.27 -38.55
N HIS A 339 -21.16 1.86 -38.91
CA HIS A 339 -22.29 1.85 -37.99
C HIS A 339 -21.99 0.91 -36.79
N SER A 340 -21.58 -0.33 -37.05
CA SER A 340 -21.22 -1.30 -35.99
C SER A 340 -20.01 -0.82 -35.17
N LEU A 341 -19.01 -0.19 -35.77
CA LEU A 341 -17.90 0.39 -35.01
C LEU A 341 -18.38 1.41 -33.99
N ILE A 342 -19.29 2.27 -34.39
CA ILE A 342 -19.78 3.35 -33.51
C ILE A 342 -20.68 2.77 -32.42
N ILE A 343 -21.67 1.96 -32.79
CA ILE A 343 -22.65 1.42 -31.83
C ILE A 343 -22.03 0.32 -30.98
N ASP A 344 -21.51 -0.75 -31.59
CA ASP A 344 -21.03 -1.93 -30.86
C ASP A 344 -19.63 -1.73 -30.29
N GLY A 345 -18.73 -1.08 -31.04
CA GLY A 345 -17.35 -0.85 -30.61
C GLY A 345 -17.23 0.27 -29.59
N ILE A 346 -17.88 1.43 -29.83
CA ILE A 346 -17.70 2.64 -29.00
C ILE A 346 -18.80 2.75 -27.93
N PHE A 347 -20.08 2.86 -28.34
CA PHE A 347 -21.16 3.11 -27.38
C PHE A 347 -21.35 1.94 -26.42
N THR A 348 -21.42 0.72 -26.94
CA THR A 348 -21.57 -0.47 -26.09
C THR A 348 -20.31 -0.74 -25.25
N GLY A 349 -19.11 -0.64 -25.87
CA GLY A 349 -17.86 -0.91 -25.18
C GLY A 349 -17.52 0.13 -24.09
N VAL A 350 -17.72 1.43 -24.35
CA VAL A 350 -17.49 2.49 -23.35
C VAL A 350 -18.67 2.57 -22.38
N GLY A 351 -19.89 2.39 -22.87
CA GLY A 351 -21.12 2.44 -22.07
C GLY A 351 -21.11 1.41 -20.95
N SER A 352 -20.71 0.17 -21.24
CA SER A 352 -20.62 -0.90 -20.24
C SER A 352 -19.64 -0.57 -19.09
N VAL A 353 -18.58 0.17 -19.38
CA VAL A 353 -17.62 0.58 -18.34
C VAL A 353 -18.12 1.79 -17.56
N LEU A 354 -18.80 2.73 -18.23
CA LEU A 354 -19.37 3.91 -17.56
C LEU A 354 -20.52 3.53 -16.62
N SER A 355 -21.31 2.48 -16.94
CA SER A 355 -22.39 2.02 -16.07
C SER A 355 -21.92 1.61 -14.68
N PHE A 356 -20.68 1.16 -14.53
CA PHE A 356 -20.07 0.84 -13.22
C PHE A 356 -19.50 2.05 -12.46
N LEU A 357 -19.41 3.22 -13.09
CA LEU A 357 -18.85 4.41 -12.45
C LEU A 357 -19.56 4.79 -11.14
N PRO A 358 -20.90 4.81 -11.04
CA PRO A 358 -21.58 5.14 -9.80
C PRO A 358 -21.25 4.17 -8.67
N THR A 359 -21.19 2.87 -8.95
CA THR A 359 -20.82 1.84 -7.97
C THR A 359 -19.39 2.06 -7.46
N ILE A 360 -18.45 2.39 -8.35
CA ILE A 360 -17.06 2.68 -7.97
C ILE A 360 -16.97 3.96 -7.13
N VAL A 361 -17.69 5.01 -7.50
CA VAL A 361 -17.74 6.28 -6.76
C VAL A 361 -18.33 6.06 -5.36
N THR A 362 -19.40 5.27 -5.24
CA THR A 362 -20.02 4.90 -3.97
C THR A 362 -19.07 4.09 -3.08
N LEU A 363 -18.32 3.15 -3.67
CA LEU A 363 -17.29 2.40 -2.95
C LEU A 363 -16.20 3.34 -2.40
N PHE A 364 -15.70 4.26 -3.21
CA PHE A 364 -14.70 5.22 -2.77
C PHE A 364 -15.22 6.17 -1.69
N PHE A 365 -16.49 6.54 -1.74
CA PHE A 365 -17.13 7.33 -0.70
C PHE A 365 -17.02 6.64 0.67
N PHE A 366 -17.44 5.37 0.75
CA PHE A 366 -17.37 4.61 2.00
C PHE A 366 -15.95 4.31 2.44
N LEU A 367 -15.05 3.99 1.50
CA LEU A 367 -13.63 3.76 1.82
C LEU A 367 -12.95 5.01 2.35
N SER A 368 -13.19 6.18 1.74
CA SER A 368 -12.67 7.46 2.25
C SER A 368 -13.22 7.79 3.64
N MET A 369 -14.48 7.47 3.89
CA MET A 369 -15.08 7.63 5.21
C MET A 369 -14.41 6.73 6.27
N LEU A 370 -14.09 5.49 5.93
CA LEU A 370 -13.34 4.58 6.82
C LEU A 370 -11.91 5.05 7.05
N GLU A 371 -11.24 5.53 6.00
CA GLU A 371 -9.86 6.02 6.07
C GLU A 371 -9.76 7.27 6.95
N ASP A 372 -10.57 8.29 6.67
CA ASP A 372 -10.59 9.55 7.40
C ASP A 372 -11.03 9.38 8.87
N SER A 373 -11.89 8.41 9.17
CA SER A 373 -12.30 8.11 10.54
C SER A 373 -11.18 7.55 11.42
N GLY A 374 -10.09 7.05 10.83
CA GLY A 374 -9.01 6.35 11.53
C GLY A 374 -9.30 4.87 11.81
N TYR A 375 -10.43 4.33 11.35
CA TYR A 375 -10.78 2.91 11.55
C TYR A 375 -9.82 1.95 10.83
N MET A 376 -9.35 2.33 9.63
CA MET A 376 -8.42 1.50 8.84
C MET A 376 -7.09 1.24 9.57
N ALA A 377 -6.59 2.21 10.35
CA ALA A 377 -5.37 2.02 11.15
C ALA A 377 -5.54 0.94 12.23
N ARG A 378 -6.75 0.86 12.85
CA ARG A 378 -7.06 -0.16 13.86
C ARG A 378 -7.10 -1.55 13.26
N ILE A 379 -7.73 -1.69 12.10
CA ILE A 379 -7.78 -2.97 11.40
C ILE A 379 -6.38 -3.41 10.95
N ALA A 380 -5.59 -2.49 10.42
CA ALA A 380 -4.19 -2.78 10.08
C ALA A 380 -3.41 -3.27 11.31
N PHE A 381 -3.61 -2.65 12.47
CA PHE A 381 -3.00 -3.08 13.74
C PHE A 381 -3.44 -4.50 14.16
N VAL A 382 -4.74 -4.78 14.13
CA VAL A 382 -5.28 -6.12 14.49
C VAL A 382 -4.77 -7.20 13.55
N MET A 383 -4.67 -6.90 12.26
CA MET A 383 -4.26 -7.85 11.22
C MET A 383 -2.74 -8.03 11.13
N ASP A 384 -1.95 -7.14 11.74
CA ASP A 384 -0.49 -7.15 11.63
C ASP A 384 0.12 -8.49 12.07
N LYS A 385 -0.32 -9.03 13.21
CA LYS A 385 0.15 -10.31 13.72
C LYS A 385 -0.08 -11.50 12.75
N LEU A 386 -1.19 -11.47 12.00
CA LEU A 386 -1.52 -12.51 11.03
C LEU A 386 -0.70 -12.34 9.75
N LEU A 387 -0.61 -11.11 9.24
CA LEU A 387 0.07 -10.80 7.98
C LEU A 387 1.59 -10.95 8.07
N ARG A 388 2.20 -10.66 9.19
CA ARG A 388 3.63 -10.92 9.42
C ARG A 388 4.01 -12.38 9.23
N LYS A 389 3.13 -13.34 9.55
CA LYS A 389 3.39 -14.77 9.31
C LYS A 389 3.60 -15.07 7.83
N ILE A 390 2.87 -14.38 6.95
CA ILE A 390 3.01 -14.52 5.49
C ILE A 390 4.01 -13.52 4.89
N GLY A 391 4.68 -12.73 5.73
CA GLY A 391 5.73 -11.81 5.32
C GLY A 391 5.26 -10.43 4.88
N LEU A 392 4.07 -9.99 5.29
CA LEU A 392 3.51 -8.68 5.01
C LEU A 392 3.30 -7.88 6.29
N SER A 393 3.35 -6.55 6.21
CA SER A 393 2.92 -5.66 7.29
C SER A 393 1.40 -5.57 7.38
N GLY A 394 0.88 -5.21 8.54
CA GLY A 394 -0.56 -5.04 8.76
C GLY A 394 -1.23 -4.03 7.81
N SER A 395 -0.49 -3.01 7.39
CA SER A 395 -0.97 -2.01 6.43
C SER A 395 -1.29 -2.59 5.05
N SER A 396 -0.66 -3.73 4.66
CA SER A 396 -0.97 -4.45 3.42
C SER A 396 -2.39 -5.01 3.38
N PHE A 397 -3.03 -5.18 4.55
CA PHE A 397 -4.41 -5.67 4.63
C PHE A 397 -5.42 -4.75 3.95
N VAL A 398 -5.22 -3.43 4.06
CA VAL A 398 -6.12 -2.43 3.49
C VAL A 398 -6.24 -2.54 1.96
N PRO A 399 -5.15 -2.51 1.18
CA PRO A 399 -5.22 -2.76 -0.25
C PRO A 399 -5.84 -4.13 -0.61
N MET A 400 -5.48 -5.20 0.10
CA MET A 400 -6.03 -6.52 -0.16
C MET A 400 -7.55 -6.57 0.07
N LEU A 401 -8.05 -5.90 1.11
CA LEU A 401 -9.47 -5.77 1.38
C LEU A 401 -10.20 -5.02 0.26
N ILE A 402 -9.67 -3.87 -0.18
CA ILE A 402 -10.22 -3.12 -1.31
C ILE A 402 -10.29 -4.00 -2.56
N GLY A 403 -9.37 -4.97 -2.69
CA GLY A 403 -9.33 -5.94 -3.78
C GLY A 403 -10.59 -6.79 -3.93
N PHE A 404 -11.34 -7.04 -2.86
CA PHE A 404 -12.65 -7.71 -2.95
C PHE A 404 -13.71 -6.85 -3.65
N GLY A 405 -13.59 -5.54 -3.59
CA GLY A 405 -14.43 -4.64 -4.36
C GLY A 405 -13.90 -4.45 -5.80
N CYS A 406 -12.69 -3.92 -5.93
CA CYS A 406 -12.06 -3.66 -7.22
C CYS A 406 -10.53 -3.69 -7.11
N SER A 407 -9.86 -4.44 -8.00
CA SER A 407 -8.40 -4.55 -8.00
C SER A 407 -7.68 -3.24 -8.39
N VAL A 408 -8.29 -2.37 -9.19
CA VAL A 408 -7.66 -1.11 -9.63
C VAL A 408 -7.36 -0.18 -8.45
N PRO A 409 -8.36 0.24 -7.64
CA PRO A 409 -8.11 1.07 -6.48
C PRO A 409 -7.25 0.35 -5.43
N ALA A 410 -7.38 -0.97 -5.30
CA ALA A 410 -6.57 -1.77 -4.40
C ALA A 410 -5.06 -1.65 -4.73
N ILE A 411 -4.69 -1.81 -6.00
CA ILE A 411 -3.32 -1.64 -6.47
C ILE A 411 -2.84 -0.20 -6.24
N MET A 412 -3.67 0.80 -6.53
CA MET A 412 -3.32 2.20 -6.29
C MET A 412 -3.13 2.51 -4.80
N ALA A 413 -3.88 1.87 -3.91
CA ALA A 413 -3.75 2.03 -2.47
C ALA A 413 -2.41 1.49 -1.93
N THR A 414 -1.73 0.59 -2.66
CA THR A 414 -0.41 0.10 -2.23
C THR A 414 0.66 1.19 -2.16
N ARG A 415 0.44 2.37 -2.75
CA ARG A 415 1.33 3.53 -2.62
C ARG A 415 1.54 4.00 -1.18
N THR A 416 0.57 3.74 -0.31
CA THR A 416 0.64 4.12 1.11
C THR A 416 1.53 3.19 1.94
N LEU A 417 1.99 2.08 1.34
CA LEU A 417 2.88 1.14 2.02
C LEU A 417 4.31 1.67 2.02
N ALA A 418 4.89 1.74 3.22
CA ALA A 418 6.22 2.27 3.44
C ALA A 418 7.34 1.41 2.81
N SER A 419 7.16 0.08 2.78
CA SER A 419 8.13 -0.87 2.22
C SER A 419 7.86 -1.14 0.75
N GLU A 420 8.87 -0.98 -0.11
CA GLU A 420 8.80 -1.35 -1.52
C GLU A 420 8.53 -2.86 -1.70
N ARG A 421 9.13 -3.67 -0.84
CA ARG A 421 8.91 -5.11 -0.77
C ARG A 421 7.44 -5.44 -0.50
N ASP A 422 6.87 -4.89 0.57
CA ASP A 422 5.47 -5.13 0.95
C ASP A 422 4.52 -4.60 -0.13
N ARG A 423 4.85 -3.46 -0.75
CA ARG A 423 4.11 -2.89 -1.87
C ARG A 423 4.06 -3.85 -3.06
N LYS A 424 5.22 -4.38 -3.49
CA LYS A 424 5.31 -5.33 -4.61
C LYS A 424 4.58 -6.63 -4.29
N MET A 425 4.81 -7.21 -3.12
CA MET A 425 4.10 -8.43 -2.69
C MET A 425 2.58 -8.23 -2.67
N THR A 426 2.10 -7.13 -2.08
CA THR A 426 0.68 -6.83 -2.00
C THR A 426 0.05 -6.66 -3.39
N MET A 427 0.74 -6.01 -4.34
CA MET A 427 0.27 -5.89 -5.72
C MET A 427 0.14 -7.24 -6.44
N ILE A 428 1.03 -8.20 -6.15
CA ILE A 428 0.98 -9.55 -6.74
C ILE A 428 -0.20 -10.36 -6.15
N LEU A 429 -0.46 -10.21 -4.85
CA LEU A 429 -1.46 -11.01 -4.13
C LEU A 429 -2.89 -10.47 -4.27
N THR A 430 -3.06 -9.16 -4.43
CA THR A 430 -4.37 -8.50 -4.53
C THR A 430 -5.28 -9.08 -5.63
N PRO A 431 -4.83 -9.41 -6.85
CA PRO A 431 -5.69 -9.95 -7.90
C PRO A 431 -6.28 -11.33 -7.60
N PHE A 432 -5.74 -12.09 -6.64
CA PHE A 432 -6.34 -13.35 -6.20
C PHE A 432 -7.62 -13.15 -5.39
N MET A 433 -7.86 -11.93 -4.89
CA MET A 433 -9.13 -11.58 -4.25
C MET A 433 -10.24 -11.51 -5.29
N SER A 434 -11.42 -11.97 -4.90
CA SER A 434 -12.59 -12.01 -5.77
C SER A 434 -13.21 -10.61 -5.88
N CYS A 435 -12.93 -9.88 -6.97
CA CYS A 435 -13.55 -8.57 -7.18
C CYS A 435 -15.00 -8.70 -7.65
N SER A 436 -15.79 -7.61 -7.50
CA SER A 436 -17.21 -7.57 -7.87
C SER A 436 -17.49 -7.95 -9.33
N ALA A 437 -16.62 -7.61 -10.26
CA ALA A 437 -16.76 -7.95 -11.68
C ALA A 437 -16.69 -9.47 -11.97
N LYS A 438 -16.22 -10.28 -11.03
CA LYS A 438 -16.22 -11.75 -11.14
C LYS A 438 -17.55 -12.36 -10.70
N LEU A 439 -18.37 -11.64 -9.92
CA LEU A 439 -19.64 -12.14 -9.37
C LEU A 439 -20.66 -12.55 -10.44
N PRO A 440 -20.87 -11.81 -11.54
CA PRO A 440 -21.76 -12.26 -12.61
C PRO A 440 -21.35 -13.63 -13.19
N ILE A 441 -20.03 -13.87 -13.38
CA ILE A 441 -19.53 -15.16 -13.86
C ILE A 441 -19.93 -16.28 -12.88
N TYR A 442 -19.70 -16.05 -11.58
CA TYR A 442 -20.08 -17.03 -10.56
C TYR A 442 -21.59 -17.25 -10.52
N GLY A 443 -22.38 -16.17 -10.57
CA GLY A 443 -23.83 -16.24 -10.51
C GLY A 443 -24.43 -17.11 -11.61
N VAL A 444 -24.02 -16.89 -12.86
CA VAL A 444 -24.52 -17.64 -14.03
C VAL A 444 -24.10 -19.10 -13.95
N PHE A 445 -22.82 -19.40 -13.75
CA PHE A 445 -22.35 -20.79 -13.70
C PHE A 445 -22.88 -21.57 -12.47
N ILE A 446 -22.89 -20.93 -11.29
CA ILE A 446 -23.40 -21.57 -10.07
C ILE A 446 -24.90 -21.85 -10.19
N SER A 447 -25.66 -20.96 -10.80
CA SER A 447 -27.09 -21.16 -11.03
C SER A 447 -27.37 -22.28 -12.04
N ALA A 448 -26.53 -22.44 -13.07
CA ALA A 448 -26.68 -23.45 -14.10
C ALA A 448 -26.28 -24.88 -13.65
N PHE A 449 -25.24 -24.98 -12.79
CA PHE A 449 -24.64 -26.29 -12.47
C PHE A 449 -24.79 -26.70 -10.99
N PHE A 450 -24.99 -25.75 -10.06
CA PHE A 450 -24.96 -25.99 -8.60
C PHE A 450 -26.20 -25.43 -7.90
N ALA A 451 -27.38 -25.63 -8.49
CA ALA A 451 -28.64 -25.04 -7.99
C ALA A 451 -28.91 -25.33 -6.51
N ASP A 452 -28.56 -26.53 -6.01
CA ASP A 452 -28.81 -26.97 -4.63
C ASP A 452 -27.73 -26.49 -3.65
N ASN A 453 -26.51 -26.13 -4.13
CA ASN A 453 -25.35 -25.82 -3.30
C ASN A 453 -24.73 -24.45 -3.62
N LYS A 454 -25.53 -23.49 -4.07
CA LYS A 454 -25.05 -22.16 -4.53
C LYS A 454 -24.12 -21.46 -3.53
N ALA A 455 -24.54 -21.38 -2.28
CA ALA A 455 -23.79 -20.71 -1.23
C ALA A 455 -22.45 -21.43 -0.91
N ALA A 456 -22.44 -22.77 -0.93
CA ALA A 456 -21.23 -23.55 -0.64
C ALA A 456 -20.17 -23.37 -1.73
N VAL A 457 -20.56 -23.39 -3.01
CA VAL A 457 -19.64 -23.19 -4.13
C VAL A 457 -19.11 -21.74 -4.15
N MET A 458 -19.98 -20.76 -3.90
CA MET A 458 -19.56 -19.36 -3.77
C MET A 458 -18.52 -19.20 -2.66
N MET A 459 -18.82 -19.75 -1.47
CA MET A 459 -17.88 -19.69 -0.33
C MET A 459 -16.57 -20.39 -0.65
N PHE A 460 -16.63 -21.55 -1.32
CA PHE A 460 -15.43 -22.27 -1.76
C PHE A 460 -14.53 -21.40 -2.64
N LEU A 461 -15.08 -20.70 -3.64
CA LEU A 461 -14.31 -19.83 -4.53
C LEU A 461 -13.65 -18.67 -3.75
N TYR A 462 -14.36 -18.02 -2.83
CA TYR A 462 -13.79 -16.97 -2.00
C TYR A 462 -12.65 -17.47 -1.11
N LEU A 463 -12.88 -18.58 -0.42
CA LEU A 463 -11.86 -19.19 0.45
C LEU A 463 -10.65 -19.69 -0.35
N LEU A 464 -10.88 -20.24 -1.55
CA LEU A 464 -9.80 -20.67 -2.45
C LEU A 464 -8.93 -19.47 -2.86
N GLY A 465 -9.51 -18.33 -3.23
CA GLY A 465 -8.76 -17.12 -3.56
C GLY A 465 -7.88 -16.65 -2.40
N ILE A 466 -8.43 -16.60 -1.18
CA ILE A 466 -7.69 -16.24 0.03
C ILE A 466 -6.58 -17.26 0.31
N PHE A 467 -6.87 -18.55 0.21
CA PHE A 467 -5.88 -19.61 0.43
C PHE A 467 -4.71 -19.52 -0.55
N ILE A 468 -5.00 -19.32 -1.83
CA ILE A 468 -3.96 -19.15 -2.86
C ILE A 468 -3.14 -17.87 -2.64
N ALA A 469 -3.77 -16.79 -2.20
CA ALA A 469 -3.04 -15.57 -1.83
C ALA A 469 -2.08 -15.82 -0.66
N ILE A 470 -2.51 -16.54 0.39
CA ILE A 470 -1.65 -16.89 1.52
C ILE A 470 -0.51 -17.81 1.07
N ALA A 471 -0.81 -18.87 0.31
CA ALA A 471 0.19 -19.80 -0.20
C ALA A 471 1.23 -19.09 -1.09
N SER A 472 0.76 -18.21 -1.99
CA SER A 472 1.61 -17.37 -2.84
C SER A 472 2.47 -16.40 -2.01
N GLY A 473 1.90 -15.80 -0.97
CA GLY A 473 2.62 -14.92 -0.05
C GLY A 473 3.78 -15.65 0.66
N LEU A 474 3.52 -16.84 1.18
CA LEU A 474 4.55 -17.69 1.80
C LEU A 474 5.65 -18.09 0.81
N LEU A 475 5.26 -18.46 -0.42
CA LEU A 475 6.19 -18.82 -1.48
C LEU A 475 7.06 -17.62 -1.89
N LEU A 476 6.46 -16.46 -2.11
CA LEU A 476 7.18 -15.23 -2.47
C LEU A 476 8.10 -14.76 -1.35
N LYS A 477 7.67 -14.85 -0.08
CA LYS A 477 8.50 -14.55 1.08
C LYS A 477 9.78 -15.40 1.11
N THR A 478 9.66 -16.69 0.78
CA THR A 478 10.77 -17.64 0.90
C THR A 478 11.74 -17.56 -0.27
N PHE A 479 11.23 -17.38 -1.51
CA PHE A 479 12.06 -17.53 -2.72
C PHE A 479 12.41 -16.20 -3.42
N VAL A 480 11.59 -15.15 -3.27
CA VAL A 480 11.76 -13.93 -4.07
C VAL A 480 12.03 -12.71 -3.20
N TYR A 481 11.25 -12.52 -2.15
CA TYR A 481 11.30 -11.34 -1.30
C TYR A 481 11.77 -11.69 0.11
N ASN A 482 13.05 -12.02 0.25
CA ASN A 482 13.68 -12.30 1.53
C ASN A 482 13.70 -11.04 2.42
N GLY A 483 13.63 -11.21 3.74
CA GLY A 483 13.69 -10.14 4.73
C GLY A 483 12.46 -10.11 5.66
N GLN A 484 12.58 -9.33 6.73
CA GLN A 484 11.49 -9.13 7.70
C GLN A 484 10.56 -8.01 7.21
N PRO A 485 9.23 -8.13 7.44
CA PRO A 485 8.31 -7.02 7.19
C PRO A 485 8.63 -5.87 8.15
N VAL A 486 8.44 -4.64 7.66
CA VAL A 486 8.64 -3.43 8.48
C VAL A 486 7.73 -3.51 9.72
N PRO A 487 8.27 -3.33 10.94
CA PRO A 487 7.46 -3.29 12.14
C PRO A 487 6.40 -2.19 12.02
N PHE A 488 5.13 -2.56 12.25
CA PHE A 488 4.04 -1.61 12.26
C PHE A 488 4.01 -0.89 13.61
N VAL A 489 4.86 0.14 13.74
CA VAL A 489 4.87 1.03 14.89
C VAL A 489 4.07 2.28 14.53
N MET A 490 2.77 2.26 14.78
CA MET A 490 1.92 3.42 14.51
C MET A 490 1.00 3.66 15.70
N GLU A 491 1.03 4.88 16.24
CA GLU A 491 0.00 5.32 17.17
C GLU A 491 -1.35 5.33 16.45
N LEU A 492 -2.38 4.84 17.12
CA LEU A 492 -3.72 4.88 16.58
C LEU A 492 -4.21 6.34 16.60
N PRO A 493 -4.47 6.97 15.45
CA PRO A 493 -4.93 8.35 15.41
C PRO A 493 -6.28 8.48 16.15
N ALA A 494 -6.55 9.60 16.82
CA ALA A 494 -7.84 9.82 17.43
C ALA A 494 -8.96 9.73 16.39
N TYR A 495 -10.14 9.16 16.77
CA TYR A 495 -11.28 9.14 15.86
C TYR A 495 -11.72 10.56 15.52
N ARG A 496 -11.87 10.80 14.24
CA ARG A 496 -12.35 12.08 13.71
C ARG A 496 -13.58 11.83 12.84
N LEU A 497 -14.57 12.72 12.95
CA LEU A 497 -15.67 12.70 11.99
C LEU A 497 -15.12 13.23 10.66
N PRO A 498 -15.26 12.47 9.57
CA PRO A 498 -14.79 12.90 8.26
C PRO A 498 -15.49 14.19 7.82
N THR A 499 -14.76 15.13 7.25
CA THR A 499 -15.35 16.35 6.72
C THR A 499 -15.90 16.09 5.31
N ALA A 500 -17.13 16.50 5.04
CA ALA A 500 -17.79 16.30 3.74
C ALA A 500 -16.92 16.84 2.57
N ARG A 501 -16.22 17.95 2.77
CA ARG A 501 -15.34 18.54 1.77
C ARG A 501 -14.17 17.61 1.40
N ASN A 502 -13.51 17.01 2.38
CA ASN A 502 -12.39 16.09 2.13
C ASN A 502 -12.86 14.84 1.41
N ILE A 503 -13.96 14.23 1.89
CA ILE A 503 -14.53 13.05 1.22
C ILE A 503 -14.84 13.36 -0.24
N MET A 504 -15.51 14.48 -0.53
CA MET A 504 -15.86 14.86 -1.92
C MET A 504 -14.62 15.10 -2.79
N LEU A 505 -13.58 15.72 -2.25
CA LEU A 505 -12.32 15.93 -2.99
C LEU A 505 -11.59 14.62 -3.27
N HIS A 506 -11.49 13.73 -2.29
CA HIS A 506 -10.89 12.40 -2.46
C HIS A 506 -11.68 11.55 -3.45
N MET A 507 -12.99 11.51 -3.30
CA MET A 507 -13.90 10.80 -4.20
C MET A 507 -13.77 11.31 -5.64
N TRP A 508 -13.79 12.64 -5.87
CA TRP A 508 -13.64 13.25 -7.19
C TRP A 508 -12.27 12.95 -7.82
N SER A 509 -11.20 13.04 -7.05
CA SER A 509 -9.86 12.69 -7.53
C SER A 509 -9.79 11.24 -8.02
N LYS A 510 -10.34 10.30 -7.25
CA LYS A 510 -10.36 8.88 -7.63
C LYS A 510 -11.28 8.59 -8.82
N ALA A 511 -12.46 9.24 -8.86
CA ALA A 511 -13.39 9.15 -9.99
C ALA A 511 -12.77 9.69 -11.29
N LYS A 512 -12.08 10.83 -11.21
CA LYS A 512 -11.37 11.42 -12.36
C LYS A 512 -10.27 10.50 -12.88
N ASP A 513 -9.47 9.92 -11.99
CA ASP A 513 -8.42 8.97 -12.36
C ASP A 513 -9.00 7.71 -13.04
N PHE A 514 -10.14 7.22 -12.56
CA PHE A 514 -10.84 6.09 -13.17
C PHE A 514 -11.38 6.45 -14.56
N LEU A 515 -12.07 7.59 -14.70
CA LEU A 515 -12.58 8.08 -15.99
C LEU A 515 -11.46 8.23 -17.02
N TYR A 516 -10.34 8.82 -16.63
CA TYR A 516 -9.20 8.98 -17.54
C TYR A 516 -8.68 7.61 -18.04
N LYS A 517 -8.61 6.61 -17.17
CA LYS A 517 -8.20 5.25 -17.56
C LYS A 517 -9.25 4.55 -18.42
N ALA A 518 -10.54 4.76 -18.11
CA ALA A 518 -11.63 4.22 -18.91
C ALA A 518 -11.56 4.74 -20.35
N PHE A 519 -11.44 6.04 -20.53
CA PHE A 519 -11.37 6.64 -21.86
C PHE A 519 -10.05 6.42 -22.62
N THR A 520 -8.94 6.10 -21.94
CA THR A 520 -7.66 5.86 -22.63
C THR A 520 -7.40 4.40 -22.90
N VAL A 521 -7.45 3.55 -21.88
CA VAL A 521 -7.03 2.15 -21.98
C VAL A 521 -8.18 1.25 -22.42
N ILE A 522 -9.36 1.41 -21.79
CA ILE A 522 -10.48 0.51 -22.05
C ILE A 522 -11.11 0.82 -23.41
N PHE A 523 -11.25 2.10 -23.77
CA PHE A 523 -11.72 2.51 -25.08
C PHE A 523 -10.91 1.90 -26.24
N VAL A 524 -9.57 1.97 -26.15
CA VAL A 524 -8.71 1.36 -27.19
C VAL A 524 -8.87 -0.15 -27.20
N ALA A 525 -8.94 -0.79 -26.01
CA ALA A 525 -9.13 -2.22 -25.91
C ALA A 525 -10.49 -2.68 -26.48
N SER A 526 -11.57 -1.92 -26.26
CA SER A 526 -12.90 -2.20 -26.81
C SER A 526 -12.90 -2.15 -28.33
N ILE A 527 -12.27 -1.15 -28.93
CA ILE A 527 -12.13 -1.05 -30.39
C ILE A 527 -11.35 -2.26 -30.95
N VAL A 528 -10.24 -2.64 -30.31
CA VAL A 528 -9.44 -3.78 -30.75
C VAL A 528 -10.26 -5.08 -30.69
N ILE A 529 -10.99 -5.29 -29.59
CA ILE A 529 -11.85 -6.49 -29.45
C ILE A 529 -12.97 -6.48 -30.46
N TRP A 530 -13.66 -5.35 -30.64
CA TRP A 530 -14.68 -5.22 -31.68
C TRP A 530 -14.11 -5.58 -33.05
N LEU A 531 -12.92 -5.08 -33.41
CA LEU A 531 -12.26 -5.41 -34.69
C LEU A 531 -11.99 -6.91 -34.82
N LEU A 532 -11.46 -7.53 -33.78
CA LEU A 532 -11.18 -8.97 -33.76
C LEU A 532 -12.46 -9.82 -33.81
N GLN A 533 -13.57 -9.31 -33.30
CA GLN A 533 -14.86 -10.02 -33.25
C GLN A 533 -15.68 -9.86 -34.53
N SER A 534 -15.57 -8.68 -35.19
CA SER A 534 -16.37 -8.32 -36.35
C SER A 534 -15.75 -8.73 -37.69
N PHE A 535 -14.43 -9.01 -37.72
CA PHE A 535 -13.73 -9.32 -38.98
C PHE A 535 -13.06 -10.69 -38.99
N ASP A 536 -12.99 -11.30 -40.19
CA ASP A 536 -12.17 -12.48 -40.43
C ASP A 536 -10.69 -12.11 -40.70
N THR A 537 -9.84 -13.11 -40.92
CA THR A 537 -8.41 -12.92 -41.24
C THR A 537 -8.15 -12.21 -42.57
N ARG A 538 -9.18 -12.02 -43.43
CA ARG A 538 -9.13 -11.31 -44.71
C ARG A 538 -9.74 -9.91 -44.64
N PHE A 539 -10.10 -9.44 -43.40
CA PHE A 539 -10.78 -8.17 -43.16
C PHE A 539 -12.17 -8.04 -43.81
N TYR A 540 -12.87 -9.17 -44.01
CA TYR A 540 -14.29 -9.16 -44.35
C TYR A 540 -15.11 -9.20 -43.07
N MET A 541 -16.18 -8.40 -43.03
CA MET A 541 -17.11 -8.43 -41.90
C MET A 541 -17.86 -9.77 -41.86
N VAL A 542 -17.94 -10.36 -40.67
CA VAL A 542 -18.47 -11.74 -40.48
C VAL A 542 -19.84 -11.65 -39.86
N ASP A 543 -20.79 -12.34 -40.46
CA ASP A 543 -22.15 -12.49 -39.91
C ASP A 543 -22.19 -13.51 -38.77
N ASN A 544 -21.30 -14.52 -38.79
CA ASN A 544 -21.21 -15.57 -37.77
C ASN A 544 -19.95 -15.37 -36.90
N PRO A 545 -20.07 -15.18 -35.58
CA PRO A 545 -18.93 -14.99 -34.66
C PRO A 545 -17.88 -16.11 -34.73
N GLU A 546 -18.24 -17.32 -35.17
CA GLU A 546 -17.33 -18.47 -35.31
C GLU A 546 -16.20 -18.24 -36.33
N ASN A 547 -16.46 -17.42 -37.34
CA ASN A 547 -15.49 -17.10 -38.39
C ASN A 547 -14.62 -15.89 -38.11
N SER A 548 -14.79 -15.27 -36.95
CA SER A 548 -14.04 -14.06 -36.54
C SER A 548 -12.56 -14.37 -36.23
N MET A 549 -11.71 -13.35 -36.36
CA MET A 549 -10.31 -13.43 -35.91
C MET A 549 -10.22 -13.83 -34.41
N LEU A 550 -11.16 -13.35 -33.60
CA LEU A 550 -11.22 -13.67 -32.18
C LEU A 550 -11.51 -15.16 -31.94
N ALA A 551 -12.43 -15.75 -32.68
CA ALA A 551 -12.68 -17.20 -32.63
C ALA A 551 -11.47 -18.02 -33.08
N GLY A 552 -10.73 -17.53 -34.09
CA GLY A 552 -9.46 -18.11 -34.50
C GLY A 552 -8.40 -18.10 -33.39
N ILE A 553 -8.27 -17.00 -32.68
CA ILE A 553 -7.39 -16.90 -31.51
C ILE A 553 -7.86 -17.85 -30.39
N GLY A 554 -9.16 -17.89 -30.13
CA GLY A 554 -9.76 -18.81 -29.15
C GLY A 554 -9.47 -20.30 -29.49
N SER A 555 -9.63 -20.67 -30.75
CA SER A 555 -9.35 -22.03 -31.24
C SER A 555 -7.87 -22.39 -31.13
N PHE A 556 -6.97 -21.43 -31.34
CA PHE A 556 -5.52 -21.64 -31.17
C PHE A 556 -5.15 -21.85 -29.71
N ILE A 557 -5.81 -21.13 -28.77
CA ILE A 557 -5.53 -21.20 -27.33
C ILE A 557 -6.28 -22.34 -26.64
N ALA A 558 -7.41 -22.80 -27.18
CA ALA A 558 -8.27 -23.83 -26.59
C ALA A 558 -7.53 -25.13 -26.18
N PRO A 559 -6.55 -25.65 -26.94
CA PRO A 559 -5.78 -26.83 -26.54
C PRO A 559 -5.03 -26.66 -25.22
N PHE A 560 -4.62 -25.41 -24.87
CA PHE A 560 -3.97 -25.10 -23.59
C PHE A 560 -4.89 -25.34 -22.39
N PHE A 561 -6.20 -25.23 -22.57
CA PHE A 561 -7.23 -25.47 -21.56
C PHE A 561 -7.79 -26.89 -21.56
N ALA A 562 -7.47 -27.70 -22.55
CA ALA A 562 -7.94 -29.09 -22.61
C ALA A 562 -7.56 -29.93 -21.37
N PRO A 563 -6.34 -29.83 -20.78
CA PRO A 563 -5.99 -30.52 -19.54
C PRO A 563 -6.80 -30.07 -18.32
N LEU A 564 -7.43 -28.89 -18.39
CA LEU A 564 -8.29 -28.33 -17.33
C LEU A 564 -9.76 -28.77 -17.49
N GLY A 565 -10.08 -29.49 -18.57
CA GLY A 565 -11.40 -30.01 -18.87
C GLY A 565 -12.32 -29.08 -19.70
N PHE A 566 -11.89 -27.85 -20.02
CA PHE A 566 -12.68 -26.89 -20.81
C PHE A 566 -11.91 -26.39 -22.06
N GLY A 567 -11.45 -27.32 -22.89
CA GLY A 567 -10.73 -27.02 -24.14
C GLY A 567 -11.66 -26.57 -25.29
N ASP A 568 -12.82 -26.00 -25.01
CA ASP A 568 -13.73 -25.45 -26.02
C ASP A 568 -13.26 -24.04 -26.43
N TRP A 569 -13.27 -23.76 -27.73
CA TRP A 569 -12.83 -22.47 -28.26
C TRP A 569 -13.68 -21.28 -27.76
N ARG A 570 -14.98 -21.49 -27.47
CA ARG A 570 -15.88 -20.47 -26.94
C ARG A 570 -15.47 -20.07 -25.53
N ALA A 571 -15.12 -21.05 -24.69
CA ALA A 571 -14.59 -20.81 -23.36
C ALA A 571 -13.25 -20.05 -23.41
N ALA A 572 -12.35 -20.46 -24.32
CA ALA A 572 -11.06 -19.79 -24.51
C ALA A 572 -11.23 -18.34 -25.00
N THR A 573 -12.12 -18.12 -25.98
CA THR A 573 -12.46 -16.78 -26.49
C THR A 573 -13.00 -15.88 -25.39
N ALA A 574 -13.93 -16.37 -24.57
CA ALA A 574 -14.50 -15.63 -23.45
C ALA A 574 -13.46 -15.26 -22.39
N LEU A 575 -12.47 -16.11 -22.13
CA LEU A 575 -11.37 -15.78 -21.21
C LEU A 575 -10.43 -14.69 -21.79
N VAL A 576 -10.22 -14.68 -23.10
CA VAL A 576 -9.42 -13.64 -23.78
C VAL A 576 -10.14 -12.28 -23.70
N THR A 577 -11.42 -12.23 -24.02
CA THR A 577 -12.22 -10.99 -23.88
C THR A 577 -12.32 -10.54 -22.43
N GLY A 578 -12.44 -11.47 -21.48
CA GLY A 578 -12.45 -11.22 -20.05
C GLY A 578 -11.16 -10.60 -19.48
N LEU A 579 -10.08 -10.48 -20.25
CA LEU A 579 -8.91 -9.67 -19.88
C LEU A 579 -9.20 -8.18 -20.00
N THR A 580 -10.11 -7.75 -20.85
CA THR A 580 -10.50 -6.32 -20.91
C THR A 580 -11.32 -5.94 -19.71
N ALA A 581 -12.41 -6.65 -19.48
CA ALA A 581 -13.28 -6.53 -18.32
C ALA A 581 -13.87 -7.90 -17.99
N LYS A 582 -13.94 -8.25 -16.72
CA LYS A 582 -14.32 -9.63 -16.30
C LYS A 582 -15.77 -9.96 -16.64
N GLU A 583 -16.65 -9.01 -16.57
CA GLU A 583 -18.06 -9.15 -16.93
C GLU A 583 -18.28 -9.52 -18.40
N VAL A 584 -17.36 -9.12 -19.29
CA VAL A 584 -17.42 -9.43 -20.73
C VAL A 584 -17.32 -10.94 -21.01
N VAL A 585 -16.83 -11.74 -20.08
CA VAL A 585 -16.81 -13.21 -20.20
C VAL A 585 -18.20 -13.76 -20.45
N ILE A 586 -19.20 -13.29 -19.69
CA ILE A 586 -20.58 -13.76 -19.80
C ILE A 586 -21.24 -13.28 -21.09
N SER A 587 -21.11 -12.00 -21.40
CA SER A 587 -21.68 -11.46 -22.66
C SER A 587 -21.05 -12.12 -23.88
N THR A 588 -19.74 -12.38 -23.88
CA THR A 588 -19.10 -13.13 -24.98
C THR A 588 -19.64 -14.55 -25.09
N LEU A 589 -19.76 -15.27 -23.98
CA LEU A 589 -20.35 -16.62 -24.00
C LEU A 589 -21.80 -16.58 -24.50
N SER A 590 -22.62 -15.61 -24.09
CA SER A 590 -23.98 -15.42 -24.57
C SER A 590 -24.03 -15.26 -26.08
N VAL A 591 -23.26 -14.34 -26.63
CA VAL A 591 -23.21 -14.10 -28.10
C VAL A 591 -22.72 -15.34 -28.84
N LEU A 592 -21.70 -16.04 -28.35
CA LEU A 592 -21.16 -17.26 -29.00
C LEU A 592 -22.09 -18.47 -28.91
N MET A 593 -23.11 -18.41 -28.05
CA MET A 593 -24.13 -19.44 -27.89
C MET A 593 -25.47 -19.06 -28.58
N GLY A 594 -25.52 -17.94 -29.28
CA GLY A 594 -26.70 -17.46 -29.98
C GLY A 594 -27.82 -16.92 -29.09
N GLY A 595 -27.44 -16.37 -27.89
CA GLY A 595 -28.37 -15.75 -26.95
C GLY A 595 -28.37 -14.23 -27.06
N ASP A 596 -29.56 -13.61 -26.94
CA ASP A 596 -29.74 -12.13 -26.91
C ASP A 596 -29.59 -11.56 -25.50
N GLY A 597 -28.44 -11.79 -24.85
CA GLY A 597 -28.11 -11.17 -23.53
C GLY A 597 -28.17 -12.13 -22.34
N ASP A 598 -29.19 -12.97 -22.20
CA ASP A 598 -29.27 -14.01 -21.16
C ASP A 598 -28.81 -15.36 -21.69
N ILE A 599 -27.90 -16.03 -20.96
CA ILE A 599 -27.47 -17.38 -21.31
C ILE A 599 -28.47 -18.38 -20.70
N PRO A 600 -29.24 -19.13 -21.49
CA PRO A 600 -30.02 -20.24 -20.94
C PRO A 600 -29.06 -21.22 -20.26
N GLY A 601 -29.35 -21.65 -19.03
CA GLY A 601 -28.51 -22.63 -18.31
C GLY A 601 -28.29 -23.92 -19.12
N THR A 602 -29.24 -24.29 -19.96
CA THR A 602 -29.16 -25.43 -20.91
C THR A 602 -28.08 -25.23 -21.97
N ALA A 603 -27.82 -24.01 -22.42
CA ALA A 603 -26.76 -23.73 -23.40
C ALA A 603 -25.37 -23.93 -22.78
N LEU A 604 -25.15 -23.48 -21.55
CA LEU A 604 -23.90 -23.75 -20.82
C LEU A 604 -23.67 -25.22 -20.55
N GLN A 605 -24.74 -25.98 -20.26
CA GLN A 605 -24.69 -27.44 -20.04
C GLN A 605 -24.29 -28.22 -21.29
N SER A 606 -24.41 -27.64 -22.49
CA SER A 606 -23.92 -28.27 -23.72
C SER A 606 -22.39 -28.25 -23.87
N ILE A 607 -21.70 -27.31 -23.18
CA ILE A 607 -20.24 -27.10 -23.27
C ILE A 607 -19.53 -27.55 -22.00
N PHE A 608 -20.15 -27.35 -20.84
CA PHE A 608 -19.57 -27.64 -19.56
C PHE A 608 -20.31 -28.74 -18.81
N THR A 609 -19.56 -29.54 -18.06
CA THR A 609 -20.10 -30.38 -16.98
C THR A 609 -19.92 -29.67 -15.66
N PRO A 610 -20.56 -30.09 -14.56
CA PRO A 610 -20.35 -29.43 -13.25
C PRO A 610 -18.88 -29.35 -12.85
N LEU A 611 -18.08 -30.37 -13.12
CA LEU A 611 -16.67 -30.41 -12.82
C LEU A 611 -15.86 -29.44 -13.68
N THR A 612 -16.11 -29.40 -14.99
CA THR A 612 -15.43 -28.48 -15.90
C THR A 612 -15.84 -27.02 -15.66
N ALA A 613 -17.09 -26.80 -15.26
CA ALA A 613 -17.59 -25.49 -14.81
C ALA A 613 -16.85 -25.01 -13.55
N LEU A 614 -16.65 -25.89 -12.55
CA LEU A 614 -15.88 -25.54 -11.36
C LEU A 614 -14.41 -25.25 -11.69
N SER A 615 -13.80 -25.99 -12.61
CA SER A 615 -12.45 -25.75 -13.10
C SER A 615 -12.34 -24.39 -13.81
N PHE A 616 -13.30 -24.08 -14.69
CA PHE A 616 -13.38 -22.79 -15.38
C PHE A 616 -13.55 -21.62 -14.40
N LEU A 617 -14.43 -21.77 -13.40
CA LEU A 617 -14.61 -20.77 -12.34
C LEU A 617 -13.33 -20.55 -11.53
N THR A 618 -12.62 -21.65 -11.22
CA THR A 618 -11.33 -21.58 -10.49
C THR A 618 -10.27 -20.85 -11.32
N PHE A 619 -10.16 -21.14 -12.61
CA PHE A 619 -9.26 -20.43 -13.51
C PHE A 619 -9.67 -18.97 -13.62
N SER A 620 -10.94 -18.67 -13.81
CA SER A 620 -11.51 -17.33 -13.94
C SER A 620 -11.33 -16.48 -12.66
N LEU A 621 -11.30 -17.12 -11.48
CA LEU A 621 -10.98 -16.47 -10.21
C LEU A 621 -9.55 -15.98 -10.17
N LEU A 622 -8.58 -16.80 -10.58
CA LEU A 622 -7.15 -16.63 -10.30
C LEU A 622 -6.36 -16.02 -11.46
N TYR A 623 -6.86 -16.06 -12.70
CA TYR A 623 -6.12 -15.55 -13.86
C TYR A 623 -5.96 -14.03 -13.84
N PRO A 624 -5.05 -13.43 -14.64
CA PRO A 624 -4.71 -12.02 -14.57
C PRO A 624 -5.92 -11.09 -14.47
N PRO A 625 -5.82 -10.00 -13.72
CA PRO A 625 -6.91 -9.04 -13.59
C PRO A 625 -7.19 -8.32 -14.91
N CYS A 626 -8.22 -7.49 -14.95
CA CYS A 626 -8.57 -6.71 -16.13
C CYS A 626 -7.42 -5.78 -16.57
N ILE A 627 -7.45 -5.37 -17.84
CA ILE A 627 -6.41 -4.53 -18.45
C ILE A 627 -6.18 -3.22 -17.68
N ALA A 628 -7.24 -2.66 -17.08
CA ALA A 628 -7.16 -1.47 -16.23
C ALA A 628 -6.32 -1.72 -14.97
N ALA A 629 -6.44 -2.91 -14.37
CA ALA A 629 -5.63 -3.28 -13.21
C ALA A 629 -4.18 -3.59 -13.62
N LEU A 630 -3.95 -4.23 -14.76
CA LEU A 630 -2.60 -4.43 -15.30
C LEU A 630 -1.91 -3.08 -15.61
N ALA A 631 -2.64 -2.12 -16.16
CA ALA A 631 -2.12 -0.76 -16.37
C ALA A 631 -1.79 -0.05 -15.03
N ALA A 632 -2.58 -0.30 -13.99
CA ALA A 632 -2.28 0.20 -12.65
C ALA A 632 -1.01 -0.46 -12.08
N ILE A 633 -0.87 -1.79 -12.18
CA ILE A 633 0.35 -2.52 -11.77
C ILE A 633 1.58 -1.93 -12.49
N ARG A 634 1.51 -1.78 -13.82
CA ARG A 634 2.62 -1.23 -14.60
C ARG A 634 3.03 0.18 -14.13
N ARG A 635 2.06 1.02 -13.82
CA ARG A 635 2.31 2.38 -13.32
C ARG A 635 2.96 2.35 -11.93
N GLU A 636 2.47 1.50 -11.02
CA GLU A 636 2.99 1.42 -9.65
C GLU A 636 4.35 0.73 -9.57
N MET A 637 4.60 -0.26 -10.44
CA MET A 637 5.90 -0.95 -10.54
C MET A 637 6.93 -0.13 -11.32
N ASN A 638 6.49 0.84 -12.12
CA ASN A 638 7.32 1.60 -13.07
C ASN A 638 8.17 0.71 -13.98
N SER A 639 7.71 -0.52 -14.26
CA SER A 639 8.42 -1.54 -15.03
C SER A 639 7.45 -2.40 -15.82
N THR A 640 7.63 -2.46 -17.14
CA THR A 640 6.87 -3.35 -18.03
C THR A 640 7.27 -4.81 -17.84
N THR A 641 8.55 -5.04 -17.59
CA THR A 641 9.12 -6.39 -17.39
C THR A 641 8.56 -7.03 -16.11
N GLU A 642 8.55 -6.31 -14.99
CA GLU A 642 7.97 -6.80 -13.74
C GLU A 642 6.47 -7.07 -13.89
N THR A 643 5.75 -6.21 -14.60
CA THR A 643 4.32 -6.43 -14.89
C THR A 643 4.08 -7.71 -15.69
N PHE A 644 4.93 -8.00 -16.67
CA PHE A 644 4.85 -9.23 -17.44
C PHE A 644 5.16 -10.46 -16.59
N TYR A 645 6.12 -10.40 -15.69
CA TYR A 645 6.40 -11.50 -14.73
C TYR A 645 5.21 -11.75 -13.81
N ILE A 646 4.55 -10.70 -13.29
CA ILE A 646 3.35 -10.84 -12.46
C ILE A 646 2.22 -11.50 -13.24
N MET A 647 1.97 -11.05 -14.47
CA MET A 647 0.95 -11.63 -15.33
C MET A 647 1.23 -13.10 -15.61
N SER A 648 2.47 -13.46 -15.95
CA SER A 648 2.88 -14.84 -16.19
C SER A 648 2.73 -15.71 -14.94
N TYR A 649 3.13 -15.19 -13.78
CA TYR A 649 2.94 -15.87 -12.50
C TYR A 649 1.48 -16.16 -12.20
N GLN A 650 0.59 -15.20 -12.45
CA GLN A 650 -0.86 -15.38 -12.25
C GLN A 650 -1.46 -16.39 -13.22
N ILE A 651 -1.06 -16.39 -14.50
CA ILE A 651 -1.50 -17.39 -15.49
C ILE A 651 -1.06 -18.81 -15.06
N ILE A 652 0.20 -18.96 -14.69
CA ILE A 652 0.75 -20.26 -14.26
C ILE A 652 0.04 -20.76 -13.00
N THR A 653 -0.14 -19.89 -12.01
CA THR A 653 -0.82 -20.22 -10.75
C THR A 653 -2.28 -20.64 -11.02
N SER A 654 -3.02 -19.85 -11.83
CA SER A 654 -4.40 -20.16 -12.16
C SER A 654 -4.53 -21.49 -12.92
N TRP A 655 -3.60 -21.77 -13.83
CA TRP A 655 -3.57 -23.02 -14.59
C TRP A 655 -3.31 -24.23 -13.68
N ILE A 656 -2.29 -24.14 -12.81
CA ILE A 656 -1.95 -25.22 -11.88
C ILE A 656 -3.10 -25.50 -10.91
N VAL A 657 -3.71 -24.47 -10.35
CA VAL A 657 -4.81 -24.65 -9.38
C VAL A 657 -6.05 -25.23 -10.06
N ALA A 658 -6.42 -24.72 -11.23
CA ALA A 658 -7.54 -25.27 -11.99
C ALA A 658 -7.29 -26.73 -12.41
N PHE A 659 -6.06 -27.08 -12.81
CA PHE A 659 -5.63 -28.44 -13.10
C PHE A 659 -5.77 -29.36 -11.89
N ILE A 660 -5.35 -28.89 -10.71
CA ILE A 660 -5.50 -29.64 -9.46
C ILE A 660 -6.98 -29.85 -9.13
N VAL A 661 -7.81 -28.80 -9.21
CA VAL A 661 -9.25 -28.87 -8.93
C VAL A 661 -9.94 -29.86 -9.88
N TYR A 662 -9.64 -29.79 -11.16
CA TYR A 662 -10.21 -30.71 -12.17
C TYR A 662 -9.82 -32.15 -11.90
N ASN A 663 -8.55 -32.46 -11.72
CA ASN A 663 -8.07 -33.82 -11.51
C ASN A 663 -8.51 -34.39 -10.16
N LEU A 664 -8.51 -33.60 -9.08
CA LEU A 664 -9.05 -34.04 -7.80
C LEU A 664 -10.56 -34.33 -7.90
N GLY A 665 -11.32 -33.45 -8.55
CA GLY A 665 -12.74 -33.70 -8.78
C GLY A 665 -13.00 -35.01 -9.57
N LYS A 666 -12.18 -35.27 -10.57
CA LYS A 666 -12.26 -36.52 -11.36
C LYS A 666 -11.97 -37.77 -10.53
N ILE A 667 -10.95 -37.70 -9.64
CA ILE A 667 -10.59 -38.80 -8.72
C ILE A 667 -11.72 -39.03 -7.69
N LEU A 668 -12.34 -37.95 -7.19
CA LEU A 668 -13.46 -38.02 -6.25
C LEU A 668 -14.79 -38.45 -6.88
N GLY A 669 -14.82 -38.68 -8.18
CA GLY A 669 -16.01 -39.13 -8.90
C GLY A 669 -17.04 -38.04 -9.23
N PHE A 670 -16.68 -36.78 -9.12
CA PHE A 670 -17.50 -35.69 -9.66
C PHE A 670 -17.47 -35.75 -11.19
N LYS A 671 -18.65 -35.79 -11.80
CA LYS A 671 -18.81 -35.82 -13.27
C LYS A 671 -19.23 -34.48 -13.82
#